data_10b652f7529133323958c35e4893c460
#
_entry.id   10b652f7529133323958c35e4893c460
#
_cell.length_a   1.000
_cell.length_b   1.000
_cell.length_c   1.000
_cell.angle_alpha   90.00
_cell.angle_beta   90.00
_cell.angle_gamma   90.00
#
_symmetry.space_group_name_H-M   'P 1'
#
loop_
_entity.id
_entity.type
_entity.pdbx_description
1 polymer ?
#
loop_
_entity_poly.entity_id
_entity_poly.type
_entity_poly.pdbx_seq_one_letter_code
_entity_poly.pdbx_strand_id
1 'polypeptide(L)'
;FLTENKENYITNKLLLENYLSYEVLSKVEQIINNYLSQENIFLLGKTYQLLRNFVTESDSPLVYERIGNHYKHIFIDEFQDTSRYQYDNIKPLLTESLSTGNYNLIVGDIKQAIYRFRNGDWALLGSQVERDFGAVVNEEKLLQNWRSREEIINFNNDLFPVLTEAVQQHLTGEMEAAEFRPDEPVTFQFLEEIYREENVKQQYPEKAKVRGKGHIQMEFMAYDPEEVGQKEAVEVVYERLEEQLLQLEKKGYSAGDIAILSRGKNDIKDLIPLLANSAQKFPESRIFDFFSEEVLTVSDSPAVQMVLSVFRLTAYGIQDPKEKRRMMLQLGFFAQKAGLKRPFEQKGKWPGRGELKLPHDLDELVQSGASLGLDGFYKKVLKVLDLGSPEAKGQFYYLSALEDEISDYASKNGNDLIGFLEYWDDKGSSKTIEPPGGADKMQLMTIHKSKGLSFEIVILPFANTELRPDFSKTNILWVEDKRSANGESADSSVFPVKMKGDMKDSAFRYDFWKEYYDHFTDEINNFYVATTRPRQALFVXAFEKQRXKADFRPHCLQDHLLNFASEKMHEKGEAETDHRIFVSEKDSWEALSPPPEKESRETEXTFELKKLEATGTLPEVKGSWRPNPLSSSTPEERHAVEXGLILHXILELVNVKSEIPAAIRTVIEEGMIGRDEKEHWKERINAAMGLDPVSEWFDETLEVMNERDILIPGGKRYRPDRVVIDNQKAVVIDYKTGSEHPSHNKQIETYTKALSQMGYTEVEGWLFYTDILKTRRVV
;
A
#
# COMPACT_ATOMS: atom_id res chain seq x y z
N PHE A 1 39.87 -31.47 -14.68
CA PHE A 1 39.47 -30.23 -15.36
C PHE A 1 38.04 -29.79 -14.98
N LEU A 2 37.02 -30.65 -15.12
CA LEU A 2 35.62 -30.30 -14.77
C LEU A 2 35.43 -30.04 -13.26
N THR A 3 36.08 -30.83 -12.42
CA THR A 3 36.02 -30.66 -10.96
C THR A 3 36.74 -29.39 -10.47
N GLU A 4 37.88 -29.05 -11.04
CA GLU A 4 38.66 -27.85 -10.68
C GLU A 4 38.02 -26.54 -11.15
N ASN A 5 37.19 -26.59 -12.19
CA ASN A 5 36.58 -25.40 -12.80
C ASN A 5 35.06 -25.37 -12.66
N LYS A 6 34.48 -26.29 -11.89
CA LYS A 6 33.02 -26.40 -11.71
C LYS A 6 32.41 -25.08 -11.20
N GLU A 7 33.00 -24.51 -10.16
CA GLU A 7 32.54 -23.27 -9.54
C GLU A 7 32.50 -22.12 -10.55
N ASN A 8 33.60 -21.90 -11.28
CA ASN A 8 33.70 -20.84 -12.28
C ASN A 8 32.72 -21.06 -13.44
N TYR A 9 32.53 -22.29 -13.88
CA TYR A 9 31.59 -22.64 -14.94
C TYR A 9 30.16 -22.31 -14.50
N ILE A 10 29.76 -22.74 -13.31
CA ILE A 10 28.41 -22.52 -12.79
C ILE A 10 28.17 -21.01 -12.56
N THR A 11 29.16 -20.31 -11.98
CA THR A 11 29.05 -18.85 -11.76
C THR A 11 28.85 -18.12 -13.08
N ASN A 12 29.66 -18.40 -14.10
CA ASN A 12 29.54 -17.76 -15.42
C ASN A 12 28.19 -18.11 -16.10
N LYS A 13 27.72 -19.35 -15.96
CA LYS A 13 26.41 -19.78 -16.45
C LYS A 13 25.29 -18.95 -15.81
N LEU A 14 25.30 -18.79 -14.48
CA LEU A 14 24.31 -18.00 -13.73
C LEU A 14 24.32 -16.54 -14.17
N LEU A 15 25.48 -15.93 -14.34
CA LEU A 15 25.61 -14.55 -14.82
C LEU A 15 25.04 -14.40 -16.23
N LEU A 16 25.39 -15.31 -17.15
CA LEU A 16 24.92 -15.28 -18.54
C LEU A 16 23.39 -15.46 -18.63
N GLU A 17 22.83 -16.36 -17.85
CA GLU A 17 21.37 -16.59 -17.82
C GLU A 17 20.59 -15.34 -17.39
N ASN A 18 21.21 -14.48 -16.59
CA ASN A 18 20.55 -13.29 -16.02
C ASN A 18 21.04 -11.98 -16.66
N TYR A 19 21.98 -12.03 -17.60
CA TYR A 19 22.62 -10.85 -18.22
C TYR A 19 21.59 -9.92 -18.90
N LEU A 20 20.65 -10.50 -19.65
CA LEU A 20 19.61 -9.70 -20.33
C LEU A 20 18.73 -8.96 -19.34
N SER A 21 18.42 -9.58 -18.18
CA SER A 21 17.66 -8.93 -17.12
C SER A 21 18.42 -7.72 -16.55
N TYR A 22 19.71 -7.86 -16.36
CA TYR A 22 20.60 -6.78 -15.91
C TYR A 22 20.59 -5.61 -16.90
N GLU A 23 20.76 -5.88 -18.21
CA GLU A 23 20.74 -4.85 -19.25
C GLU A 23 19.40 -4.12 -19.32
N VAL A 24 18.28 -4.87 -19.24
CA VAL A 24 16.94 -4.28 -19.23
C VAL A 24 16.76 -3.36 -18.00
N LEU A 25 17.17 -3.81 -16.82
CA LEU A 25 17.08 -3.01 -15.59
C LEU A 25 17.87 -1.70 -15.71
N SER A 26 19.09 -1.75 -16.25
CA SER A 26 19.91 -0.56 -16.48
C SER A 26 19.21 0.43 -17.44
N LYS A 27 18.62 -0.07 -18.51
CA LYS A 27 17.86 0.77 -19.47
C LYS A 27 16.62 1.38 -18.81
N VAL A 28 15.87 0.57 -18.06
CA VAL A 28 14.67 1.04 -17.31
C VAL A 28 15.06 2.13 -16.33
N GLU A 29 16.16 1.94 -15.57
CA GLU A 29 16.65 2.96 -14.64
C GLU A 29 16.97 4.28 -15.34
N GLN A 30 17.65 4.22 -16.50
CA GLN A 30 17.94 5.41 -17.31
C GLN A 30 16.66 6.13 -17.75
N ILE A 31 15.67 5.37 -18.24
CA ILE A 31 14.38 5.91 -18.68
C ILE A 31 13.64 6.57 -17.50
N ILE A 32 13.58 5.89 -16.36
CA ILE A 32 12.94 6.42 -15.15
C ILE A 32 13.64 7.71 -14.70
N ASN A 33 14.96 7.73 -14.64
CA ASN A 33 15.71 8.91 -14.20
C ASN A 33 15.48 10.10 -15.15
N ASN A 34 15.44 9.84 -16.46
CA ASN A 34 15.13 10.88 -17.46
C ASN A 34 13.71 11.42 -17.28
N TYR A 35 12.73 10.53 -17.14
CA TYR A 35 11.33 10.90 -16.91
C TYR A 35 11.16 11.72 -15.64
N LEU A 36 11.73 11.26 -14.52
CA LEU A 36 11.66 11.96 -13.23
C LEU A 36 12.26 13.39 -13.34
N SER A 37 13.36 13.50 -14.08
CA SER A 37 14.03 14.79 -14.32
C SER A 37 13.18 15.71 -15.18
N GLN A 38 12.55 15.19 -16.25
CA GLN A 38 11.70 15.96 -17.16
C GLN A 38 10.42 16.47 -16.47
N GLU A 39 9.81 15.61 -15.64
CA GLU A 39 8.55 15.92 -14.97
C GLU A 39 8.74 16.59 -13.60
N ASN A 40 9.99 16.84 -13.18
CA ASN A 40 10.32 17.37 -11.85
C ASN A 40 9.73 16.55 -10.69
N ILE A 41 9.67 15.22 -10.87
CA ILE A 41 9.17 14.28 -9.86
C ILE A 41 10.33 13.78 -9.01
N PHE A 42 10.16 13.80 -7.69
CA PHE A 42 11.12 13.22 -6.75
C PHE A 42 10.49 12.00 -6.03
N LEU A 43 11.14 10.84 -6.17
CA LEU A 43 10.70 9.62 -5.51
C LEU A 43 11.15 9.62 -4.04
N LEU A 44 10.19 9.50 -3.12
CA LEU A 44 10.46 9.43 -1.67
C LEU A 44 11.44 8.29 -1.32
N GLY A 45 11.40 7.18 -2.06
CA GLY A 45 12.34 6.07 -1.87
C GLY A 45 13.79 6.44 -2.12
N LYS A 46 14.08 7.48 -2.92
CA LYS A 46 15.44 7.98 -3.17
C LYS A 46 15.92 8.96 -2.10
N THR A 47 15.06 9.39 -1.19
CA THR A 47 15.41 10.37 -0.14
C THR A 47 16.57 9.87 0.72
N TYR A 48 16.51 8.61 1.16
CA TYR A 48 17.53 8.02 2.02
C TYR A 48 18.90 7.96 1.35
N GLN A 49 18.92 7.60 0.07
CA GLN A 49 20.15 7.54 -0.73
C GLN A 49 20.74 8.95 -0.94
N LEU A 50 19.88 9.92 -1.25
CA LEU A 50 20.29 11.32 -1.43
C LEU A 50 20.90 11.88 -0.14
N LEU A 51 20.23 11.64 1.00
CA LEU A 51 20.73 12.08 2.31
C LEU A 51 22.07 11.40 2.63
N ARG A 52 22.20 10.10 2.38
CA ARG A 52 23.45 9.36 2.58
C ARG A 52 24.59 9.96 1.78
N ASN A 53 24.36 10.29 0.50
CA ASN A 53 25.40 10.90 -0.35
C ASN A 53 25.85 12.25 0.23
N PHE A 54 24.92 13.08 0.70
CA PHE A 54 25.24 14.34 1.39
C PHE A 54 26.05 14.13 2.67
N VAL A 55 25.74 13.06 3.41
CA VAL A 55 26.41 12.70 4.67
C VAL A 55 27.86 12.22 4.42
N THR A 56 28.06 11.39 3.39
CA THR A 56 29.37 10.79 3.10
C THR A 56 30.33 11.75 2.40
N GLU A 57 29.82 12.77 1.70
CA GLU A 57 30.66 13.71 0.93
C GLU A 57 31.15 14.91 1.76
N SER A 58 30.65 15.12 2.99
CA SER A 58 31.06 16.24 3.83
C SER A 58 31.29 15.80 5.29
N ASP A 59 32.35 16.31 5.91
CA ASP A 59 32.72 15.96 7.30
C ASP A 59 31.68 16.40 8.35
N SER A 60 30.81 17.35 8.01
CA SER A 60 29.74 17.82 8.88
C SER A 60 28.61 18.46 8.06
N PRO A 61 27.67 17.65 7.58
CA PRO A 61 26.57 18.21 6.78
C PRO A 61 25.73 19.23 7.59
N LEU A 62 25.52 20.39 7.02
CA LEU A 62 24.75 21.50 7.59
C LEU A 62 23.36 21.06 8.08
N VAL A 63 22.81 20.01 7.46
CA VAL A 63 21.50 19.42 7.83
C VAL A 63 21.58 18.84 9.25
N TYR A 64 22.62 18.09 9.58
CA TYR A 64 22.77 17.47 10.90
C TYR A 64 23.09 18.53 11.98
N GLU A 65 23.87 19.56 11.65
CA GLU A 65 24.16 20.67 12.54
C GLU A 65 22.87 21.40 12.94
N ARG A 66 21.97 21.60 11.96
CA ARG A 66 20.66 22.23 12.23
C ARG A 66 19.73 21.36 13.05
N ILE A 67 19.68 20.03 12.75
CA ILE A 67 18.80 19.08 13.44
C ILE A 67 19.36 18.76 14.85
N GLY A 68 20.66 18.47 14.95
CA GLY A 68 21.32 18.07 16.20
C GLY A 68 21.24 19.13 17.28
N ASN A 69 21.18 20.39 16.92
CA ASN A 69 20.99 21.48 17.90
C ASN A 69 19.57 21.53 18.48
N HIS A 70 18.59 20.85 17.88
CA HIS A 70 17.20 20.84 18.32
C HIS A 70 16.81 19.57 19.10
N TYR A 71 17.37 18.42 18.74
CA TYR A 71 16.99 17.12 19.34
C TYR A 71 18.11 16.58 20.22
N LYS A 72 17.90 16.62 21.53
CA LYS A 72 18.88 16.14 22.52
C LYS A 72 18.75 14.66 22.80
N HIS A 73 17.52 14.13 22.80
CA HIS A 73 17.21 12.72 23.09
C HIS A 73 16.45 12.13 21.93
N ILE A 74 16.88 10.98 21.45
CA ILE A 74 16.29 10.30 20.29
C ILE A 74 15.77 8.94 20.74
N PHE A 75 14.48 8.69 20.52
CA PHE A 75 13.81 7.45 20.89
C PHE A 75 13.28 6.79 19.61
N ILE A 76 13.70 5.55 19.38
CA ILE A 76 13.33 4.78 18.18
C ILE A 76 12.65 3.48 18.62
N ASP A 77 11.41 3.28 18.18
CA ASP A 77 10.66 2.06 18.44
C ASP A 77 10.62 1.19 17.17
N GLU A 78 10.32 -0.09 17.32
CA GLU A 78 10.27 -1.09 16.23
C GLU A 78 11.57 -1.12 15.42
N PHE A 79 12.71 -0.97 16.07
CA PHE A 79 14.02 -0.79 15.41
C PHE A 79 14.44 -1.97 14.54
N GLN A 80 13.95 -3.18 14.80
CA GLN A 80 14.22 -4.38 13.99
C GLN A 80 13.73 -4.26 12.54
N ASP A 81 12.86 -3.27 12.25
CA ASP A 81 12.35 -3.01 10.89
C ASP A 81 13.14 -1.91 10.17
N THR A 82 14.14 -1.33 10.84
CA THR A 82 14.98 -0.26 10.27
C THR A 82 15.88 -0.83 9.16
N SER A 83 15.95 -0.11 8.04
CA SER A 83 16.86 -0.47 6.95
C SER A 83 18.27 0.11 7.21
N ARG A 84 19.27 -0.47 6.55
CA ARG A 84 20.66 0.02 6.62
C ARG A 84 20.75 1.51 6.27
N TYR A 85 20.08 1.94 5.21
CA TYR A 85 20.07 3.34 4.78
C TYR A 85 19.46 4.27 5.83
N GLN A 86 18.40 3.85 6.48
CA GLN A 86 17.79 4.64 7.57
C GLN A 86 18.74 4.75 8.77
N TYR A 87 19.36 3.64 9.13
CA TYR A 87 20.32 3.61 10.23
C TYR A 87 21.53 4.52 9.96
N ASP A 88 22.14 4.40 8.77
CA ASP A 88 23.29 5.22 8.38
C ASP A 88 22.97 6.73 8.46
N ASN A 89 21.72 7.11 8.13
CA ASN A 89 21.26 8.51 8.22
C ASN A 89 20.99 8.96 9.66
N ILE A 90 20.59 8.06 10.56
CA ILE A 90 20.27 8.40 11.98
C ILE A 90 21.52 8.31 12.86
N LYS A 91 22.45 7.43 12.55
CA LYS A 91 23.65 7.17 13.35
C LYS A 91 24.44 8.44 13.72
N PRO A 92 24.68 9.42 12.81
CA PRO A 92 25.37 10.67 13.19
C PRO A 92 24.63 11.46 14.27
N LEU A 93 23.29 11.49 14.23
CA LEU A 93 22.46 12.18 15.25
C LEU A 93 22.56 11.48 16.59
N LEU A 94 22.55 10.15 16.62
CA LEU A 94 22.75 9.36 17.85
C LEU A 94 24.12 9.63 18.45
N THR A 95 25.16 9.67 17.60
CA THR A 95 26.55 9.95 18.00
C THR A 95 26.66 11.35 18.60
N GLU A 96 26.08 12.36 17.96
CA GLU A 96 26.09 13.75 18.43
C GLU A 96 25.37 13.89 19.79
N SER A 97 24.20 13.28 19.91
CA SER A 97 23.43 13.26 21.15
C SER A 97 24.26 12.69 22.31
N LEU A 98 24.90 11.52 22.08
CA LEU A 98 25.73 10.86 23.10
C LEU A 98 26.97 11.68 23.44
N SER A 99 27.64 12.29 22.45
CA SER A 99 28.87 13.08 22.65
C SER A 99 28.61 14.34 23.50
N THR A 100 27.39 14.87 23.47
CA THR A 100 26.97 16.03 24.25
C THR A 100 26.39 15.64 25.61
N GLY A 101 26.50 14.38 26.03
CA GLY A 101 26.10 13.89 27.34
C GLY A 101 24.61 13.60 27.49
N ASN A 102 23.88 13.50 26.39
CA ASN A 102 22.48 13.13 26.40
C ASN A 102 22.31 11.60 26.28
N TYR A 103 21.09 11.09 26.33
CA TYR A 103 20.80 9.67 26.21
C TYR A 103 19.76 9.41 25.12
N ASN A 104 19.86 8.26 24.51
CA ASN A 104 18.94 7.79 23.47
C ASN A 104 18.31 6.45 23.90
N LEU A 105 17.20 6.08 23.28
CA LEU A 105 16.53 4.81 23.53
C LEU A 105 16.19 4.14 22.21
N ILE A 106 16.64 2.91 22.07
CA ILE A 106 16.30 2.04 20.92
C ILE A 106 15.51 0.86 21.49
N VAL A 107 14.31 0.62 20.96
CA VAL A 107 13.43 -0.46 21.38
C VAL A 107 13.08 -1.33 20.15
N GLY A 108 13.15 -2.64 20.33
CA GLY A 108 12.79 -3.58 19.27
C GLY A 108 12.82 -5.03 19.73
N ASP A 109 12.31 -5.90 18.88
CA ASP A 109 12.29 -7.35 19.11
C ASP A 109 12.61 -8.06 17.79
N ILE A 110 13.77 -8.67 17.69
CA ILE A 110 14.23 -9.37 16.47
C ILE A 110 13.26 -10.47 16.05
N LYS A 111 12.59 -11.13 17.00
CA LYS A 111 11.57 -12.15 16.75
C LYS A 111 10.35 -11.59 16.01
N GLN A 112 10.19 -10.26 15.98
CA GLN A 112 9.12 -9.55 15.25
C GLN A 112 9.62 -8.88 13.96
N ALA A 113 10.85 -9.18 13.51
CA ALA A 113 11.38 -8.68 12.24
C ALA A 113 10.77 -9.46 11.07
N ILE A 114 9.76 -8.87 10.43
CA ILE A 114 9.02 -9.49 9.30
C ILE A 114 8.97 -8.58 8.05
N TYR A 115 9.80 -7.52 8.00
CA TYR A 115 9.85 -6.56 6.89
C TYR A 115 11.17 -6.58 6.12
N ARG A 116 11.88 -7.73 6.10
CA ARG A 116 13.11 -7.89 5.32
C ARG A 116 12.87 -7.61 3.82
N PHE A 117 11.71 -7.96 3.29
CA PHE A 117 11.30 -7.65 1.90
C PHE A 117 11.16 -6.14 1.62
N ARG A 118 11.18 -5.29 2.66
CA ARG A 118 11.21 -3.82 2.58
C ARG A 118 12.58 -3.27 3.01
N ASN A 119 13.61 -4.09 2.97
CA ASN A 119 14.99 -3.79 3.37
C ASN A 119 15.17 -3.58 4.89
N GLY A 120 14.25 -4.03 5.72
CA GLY A 120 14.46 -4.12 7.16
C GLY A 120 15.66 -5.04 7.45
N ASP A 121 16.54 -4.62 8.34
CA ASP A 121 17.76 -5.37 8.67
C ASP A 121 17.83 -5.60 10.19
N TRP A 122 17.35 -6.76 10.61
CA TRP A 122 17.34 -7.14 12.03
C TRP A 122 18.76 -7.22 12.66
N ALA A 123 19.78 -7.43 11.84
CA ALA A 123 21.18 -7.47 12.31
C ALA A 123 21.64 -6.11 12.85
N LEU A 124 20.96 -5.02 12.49
CA LEU A 124 21.24 -3.70 13.07
C LEU A 124 20.98 -3.73 14.58
N LEU A 125 19.85 -4.28 15.01
CA LEU A 125 19.52 -4.44 16.44
C LEU A 125 20.37 -5.53 17.10
N GLY A 126 20.57 -6.64 16.40
CA GLY A 126 21.27 -7.83 16.94
C GLY A 126 22.75 -7.66 17.18
N SER A 127 23.44 -6.82 16.38
CA SER A 127 24.90 -6.70 16.51
C SER A 127 25.48 -5.34 16.14
N GLN A 128 24.85 -4.61 15.20
CA GLN A 128 25.46 -3.38 14.68
C GLN A 128 25.46 -2.23 15.71
N VAL A 129 24.36 -2.06 16.45
CA VAL A 129 24.25 -1.03 17.50
C VAL A 129 25.34 -1.27 18.55
N GLU A 130 25.55 -2.52 18.94
CA GLU A 130 26.62 -2.88 19.92
C GLU A 130 28.00 -2.58 19.35
N ARG A 131 28.26 -2.92 18.08
CA ARG A 131 29.55 -2.61 17.42
C ARG A 131 29.80 -1.10 17.36
N ASP A 132 28.77 -0.30 17.09
CA ASP A 132 28.94 1.16 16.93
C ASP A 132 28.98 1.92 18.25
N PHE A 133 28.25 1.46 19.29
CA PHE A 133 28.04 2.20 20.54
C PHE A 133 28.33 1.38 21.81
N GLY A 134 28.85 0.15 21.70
CA GLY A 134 28.97 -0.81 22.81
C GLY A 134 29.58 -0.27 24.09
N ALA A 135 30.50 0.70 23.97
CA ALA A 135 31.12 1.31 25.17
C ALA A 135 30.12 2.09 26.04
N VAL A 136 28.95 2.47 25.50
CA VAL A 136 27.92 3.30 26.18
C VAL A 136 26.54 2.65 26.17
N VAL A 137 26.39 1.48 25.54
CA VAL A 137 25.08 0.77 25.47
C VAL A 137 24.80 0.09 26.81
N ASN A 138 23.58 0.25 27.28
CA ASN A 138 23.00 -0.54 28.36
C ASN A 138 21.80 -1.32 27.84
N GLU A 139 21.94 -2.64 27.71
CA GLU A 139 20.88 -3.51 27.25
C GLU A 139 19.97 -3.94 28.39
N GLU A 140 18.66 -3.75 28.22
CA GLU A 140 17.64 -4.20 29.17
C GLU A 140 16.57 -5.02 28.45
N LYS A 141 16.20 -6.16 29.03
CA LYS A 141 15.16 -7.06 28.49
C LYS A 141 13.83 -6.82 29.23
N LEU A 142 12.77 -6.56 28.45
CA LEU A 142 11.40 -6.40 28.96
C LEU A 142 10.75 -7.78 29.08
N LEU A 143 10.84 -8.39 30.26
CA LEU A 143 10.42 -9.78 30.47
C LEU A 143 8.90 -9.94 30.69
N GLN A 144 8.20 -8.89 31.14
CA GLN A 144 6.77 -9.00 31.48
C GLN A 144 5.85 -8.76 30.28
N ASN A 145 4.99 -9.73 29.99
CA ASN A 145 3.98 -9.63 28.93
C ASN A 145 2.63 -9.20 29.52
N TRP A 146 2.25 -7.95 29.23
CA TRP A 146 0.99 -7.36 29.70
C TRP A 146 -0.18 -7.57 28.73
N ARG A 147 0.08 -8.16 27.55
CA ARG A 147 -0.94 -8.37 26.52
C ARG A 147 -1.72 -9.66 26.74
N SER A 148 -1.02 -10.77 26.80
CA SER A 148 -1.59 -12.12 26.70
C SER A 148 -1.81 -12.77 28.07
N ARG A 149 -2.75 -13.72 28.12
CA ARG A 149 -2.97 -14.57 29.27
C ARG A 149 -1.86 -15.63 29.38
N GLU A 150 -1.74 -16.24 30.56
CA GLU A 150 -0.64 -17.10 30.95
C GLU A 150 -0.38 -18.27 29.98
N GLU A 151 -1.44 -18.96 29.53
CA GLU A 151 -1.32 -20.11 28.62
C GLU A 151 -0.67 -19.72 27.28
N ILE A 152 -1.01 -18.55 26.73
CA ILE A 152 -0.44 -18.06 25.46
C ILE A 152 1.05 -17.75 25.64
N ILE A 153 1.41 -17.15 26.78
CA ILE A 153 2.81 -16.84 27.10
C ILE A 153 3.62 -18.14 27.21
N ASN A 154 3.10 -19.11 28.00
CA ASN A 154 3.76 -20.39 28.21
C ASN A 154 3.91 -21.17 26.89
N PHE A 155 2.85 -21.20 26.07
CA PHE A 155 2.89 -21.83 24.76
C PHE A 155 4.04 -21.28 23.89
N ASN A 156 4.16 -19.95 23.80
CA ASN A 156 5.23 -19.34 23.02
C ASN A 156 6.62 -19.61 23.63
N ASN A 157 6.73 -19.55 24.94
CA ASN A 157 7.98 -19.83 25.68
C ASN A 157 8.46 -21.28 25.42
N ASP A 158 7.53 -22.24 25.36
CA ASP A 158 7.84 -23.66 25.22
C ASP A 158 8.04 -24.08 23.75
N LEU A 159 7.23 -23.53 22.82
CA LEU A 159 7.24 -23.93 21.42
C LEU A 159 8.49 -23.43 20.68
N PHE A 160 8.80 -22.12 20.79
CA PHE A 160 9.80 -21.52 19.90
C PHE A 160 11.22 -22.05 20.12
N PRO A 161 11.71 -22.27 21.35
CA PRO A 161 13.03 -22.91 21.51
C PRO A 161 13.14 -24.28 20.87
N VAL A 162 12.11 -25.14 21.04
CA VAL A 162 12.08 -26.50 20.47
C VAL A 162 12.02 -26.45 18.94
N LEU A 163 11.15 -25.58 18.39
CA LEU A 163 11.00 -25.39 16.93
C LEU A 163 12.32 -24.92 16.31
N THR A 164 12.93 -23.88 16.89
CA THR A 164 14.14 -23.28 16.28
C THR A 164 15.37 -24.16 16.45
N GLU A 165 15.49 -24.91 17.53
CA GLU A 165 16.55 -25.91 17.69
C GLU A 165 16.46 -26.98 16.60
N ALA A 166 15.28 -27.55 16.38
CA ALA A 166 15.05 -28.58 15.34
C ALA A 166 15.35 -28.04 13.94
N VAL A 167 14.92 -26.83 13.64
CA VAL A 167 15.16 -26.15 12.34
C VAL A 167 16.67 -25.86 12.17
N GLN A 168 17.34 -25.37 13.21
CA GLN A 168 18.78 -25.08 13.18
C GLN A 168 19.58 -26.36 12.90
N GLN A 169 19.23 -27.47 13.56
CA GLN A 169 19.87 -28.78 13.33
C GLN A 169 19.70 -29.21 11.86
N HIS A 170 18.51 -29.04 11.31
CA HIS A 170 18.23 -29.34 9.89
C HIS A 170 19.10 -28.49 8.94
N LEU A 171 19.12 -27.17 9.16
CA LEU A 171 19.88 -26.21 8.32
C LEU A 171 21.38 -26.52 8.38
N THR A 172 21.90 -26.78 9.58
CA THR A 172 23.32 -27.16 9.78
C THR A 172 23.63 -28.46 9.02
N GLY A 173 22.78 -29.46 9.10
CA GLY A 173 22.92 -30.73 8.37
C GLY A 173 22.92 -30.55 6.85
N GLU A 174 22.04 -29.67 6.32
CA GLU A 174 22.00 -29.37 4.88
C GLU A 174 23.30 -28.65 4.41
N MET A 175 23.79 -27.70 5.20
CA MET A 175 25.04 -26.99 4.91
C MET A 175 26.24 -27.93 4.94
N GLU A 176 26.32 -28.81 5.94
CA GLU A 176 27.37 -29.83 6.06
C GLU A 176 27.36 -30.82 4.87
N ALA A 177 26.15 -31.28 4.48
CA ALA A 177 25.99 -32.20 3.35
C ALA A 177 26.40 -31.53 2.02
N ALA A 178 26.30 -30.21 1.92
CA ALA A 178 26.71 -29.41 0.78
C ALA A 178 28.17 -28.95 0.89
N GLU A 179 28.93 -29.44 1.89
CA GLU A 179 30.31 -29.03 2.19
C GLU A 179 30.49 -27.51 2.32
N PHE A 180 29.44 -26.82 2.79
CA PHE A 180 29.48 -25.36 3.01
C PHE A 180 29.92 -25.06 4.44
N ARG A 181 31.00 -24.29 4.57
CA ARG A 181 31.50 -23.80 5.87
C ARG A 181 31.58 -22.27 5.80
N PRO A 182 30.70 -21.58 6.51
CA PRO A 182 30.74 -20.11 6.49
C PRO A 182 31.97 -19.56 7.20
N ASP A 183 32.54 -18.50 6.66
CA ASP A 183 33.65 -17.77 7.28
C ASP A 183 33.23 -17.12 8.59
N GLU A 184 31.95 -16.73 8.71
CA GLU A 184 31.32 -16.18 9.91
C GLU A 184 30.22 -17.13 10.41
N PRO A 185 30.54 -18.14 11.21
CA PRO A 185 29.56 -19.11 11.71
C PRO A 185 28.38 -18.48 12.46
N VAL A 186 28.59 -17.39 13.17
CA VAL A 186 27.58 -16.69 13.97
C VAL A 186 26.36 -16.29 13.11
N THR A 187 26.58 -15.91 11.86
CA THR A 187 25.50 -15.55 10.94
C THR A 187 24.49 -16.68 10.72
N PHE A 188 24.96 -17.94 10.78
CA PHE A 188 24.16 -19.14 10.51
C PHE A 188 23.75 -19.89 11.79
N GLN A 189 23.93 -19.29 12.95
CA GLN A 189 23.50 -19.80 14.26
C GLN A 189 22.52 -18.83 14.95
N PHE A 190 22.24 -17.71 14.33
CA PHE A 190 21.50 -16.61 14.90
C PHE A 190 20.05 -16.97 15.25
N LEU A 191 19.43 -17.86 14.45
CA LEU A 191 18.04 -18.29 14.70
C LEU A 191 17.92 -18.96 16.07
N GLU A 192 18.80 -19.91 16.40
CA GLU A 192 18.84 -20.57 17.70
C GLU A 192 19.13 -19.56 18.81
N GLU A 193 20.04 -18.62 18.58
CA GLU A 193 20.41 -17.59 19.57
C GLU A 193 19.24 -16.68 19.92
N ILE A 194 18.51 -16.18 18.92
CA ILE A 194 17.33 -15.29 19.12
C ILE A 194 16.26 -15.99 19.95
N TYR A 195 16.02 -17.27 19.69
CA TYR A 195 14.93 -18.03 20.29
C TYR A 195 15.36 -18.93 21.46
N ARG A 196 16.62 -18.83 21.89
CA ARG A 196 17.10 -19.53 23.09
C ARG A 196 16.21 -19.18 24.28
N GLU A 197 15.95 -20.15 25.16
CA GLU A 197 15.02 -20.01 26.30
C GLU A 197 15.18 -18.69 27.06
N GLU A 198 16.41 -18.29 27.33
CA GLU A 198 16.73 -17.04 28.06
C GLU A 198 16.36 -15.77 27.29
N ASN A 199 16.20 -15.83 25.96
CA ASN A 199 15.87 -14.70 25.08
C ASN A 199 14.40 -14.65 24.69
N VAL A 200 13.69 -15.79 24.70
CA VAL A 200 12.27 -15.86 24.36
C VAL A 200 11.37 -15.78 25.59
N LYS A 201 11.87 -16.22 26.75
CA LYS A 201 11.07 -16.40 27.95
C LYS A 201 10.45 -15.11 28.47
N GLN A 202 9.14 -15.03 28.35
CA GLN A 202 8.33 -13.94 28.91
C GLN A 202 7.61 -14.41 30.15
N GLN A 203 7.28 -13.45 31.05
CA GLN A 203 6.63 -13.72 32.33
C GLN A 203 5.24 -13.10 32.37
N TYR A 204 4.30 -13.86 32.88
CA TYR A 204 2.96 -13.36 33.16
C TYR A 204 3.04 -12.47 34.42
N PRO A 205 2.64 -11.17 34.32
CA PRO A 205 2.75 -10.28 35.51
C PRO A 205 1.80 -10.73 36.61
N GLU A 206 2.31 -10.77 37.87
CA GLU A 206 1.50 -11.18 39.02
C GLU A 206 0.20 -10.38 39.18
N LYS A 207 0.25 -9.08 38.89
CA LYS A 207 -0.91 -8.18 38.93
C LYS A 207 -1.98 -8.52 37.85
N ALA A 208 -1.62 -9.29 36.84
CA ALA A 208 -2.53 -9.68 35.77
C ALA A 208 -3.20 -11.05 35.98
N LYS A 209 -2.84 -11.80 37.02
CA LYS A 209 -3.36 -13.14 37.34
C LYS A 209 -4.90 -13.20 37.44
N VAL A 210 -5.53 -12.08 37.74
CA VAL A 210 -7.01 -11.96 37.81
C VAL A 210 -7.68 -12.13 36.45
N ARG A 211 -6.95 -12.04 35.32
CA ARG A 211 -7.49 -12.10 33.97
C ARG A 211 -7.82 -13.50 33.47
N GLY A 212 -7.47 -14.54 34.22
CA GLY A 212 -7.68 -15.94 33.82
C GLY A 212 -6.53 -16.53 33.01
N LYS A 213 -6.57 -17.84 32.80
CA LYS A 213 -5.43 -18.59 32.24
C LYS A 213 -5.24 -18.44 30.75
N GLY A 214 -6.31 -18.44 29.96
CA GLY A 214 -6.27 -18.47 28.51
C GLY A 214 -6.54 -19.85 27.92
N HIS A 215 -6.52 -19.97 26.58
CA HIS A 215 -6.81 -21.23 25.88
C HIS A 215 -6.00 -21.33 24.58
N ILE A 216 -5.40 -22.50 24.36
CA ILE A 216 -4.77 -22.85 23.08
C ILE A 216 -5.41 -24.14 22.58
N GLN A 217 -5.82 -24.15 21.32
CA GLN A 217 -6.32 -25.34 20.65
C GLN A 217 -5.64 -25.49 19.28
N MET A 218 -5.05 -26.65 19.04
CA MET A 218 -4.43 -27.02 17.76
C MET A 218 -5.22 -28.17 17.16
N GLU A 219 -5.60 -28.06 15.90
CA GLU A 219 -6.34 -29.08 15.18
C GLU A 219 -5.57 -29.51 13.93
N PHE A 220 -5.38 -30.83 13.80
CA PHE A 220 -4.70 -31.43 12.66
C PHE A 220 -5.70 -32.34 11.92
N MET A 221 -5.98 -31.97 10.68
CA MET A 221 -6.94 -32.69 9.81
C MET A 221 -6.14 -33.52 8.82
N ALA A 222 -6.47 -34.83 8.76
CA ALA A 222 -5.86 -35.74 7.78
C ALA A 222 -6.22 -35.27 6.35
N TYR A 223 -5.22 -35.17 5.47
CA TYR A 223 -5.39 -34.65 4.12
C TYR A 223 -4.47 -35.39 3.16
N ASP A 224 -5.05 -35.91 2.09
CA ASP A 224 -4.27 -36.46 0.98
C ASP A 224 -4.43 -35.53 -0.25
N PRO A 225 -3.38 -34.81 -0.61
CA PRO A 225 -3.43 -33.84 -1.73
C PRO A 225 -3.56 -34.55 -3.10
N GLU A 226 -3.41 -35.88 -3.18
CA GLU A 226 -3.63 -36.63 -4.42
C GLU A 226 -5.11 -37.00 -4.60
N GLU A 227 -5.87 -37.06 -3.51
CA GLU A 227 -7.30 -37.40 -3.52
C GLU A 227 -8.22 -36.17 -3.46
N VAL A 228 -7.78 -35.13 -2.76
CA VAL A 228 -8.62 -33.97 -2.44
C VAL A 228 -7.97 -32.70 -3.01
N GLY A 229 -8.71 -31.94 -3.81
CA GLY A 229 -8.22 -30.69 -4.40
C GLY A 229 -8.11 -29.56 -3.37
N GLN A 230 -7.36 -28.51 -3.71
CA GLN A 230 -7.12 -27.37 -2.82
C GLN A 230 -8.44 -26.71 -2.33
N LYS A 231 -9.47 -26.63 -3.18
CA LYS A 231 -10.76 -26.04 -2.80
C LYS A 231 -11.48 -26.86 -1.75
N GLU A 232 -11.48 -28.16 -1.89
CA GLU A 232 -12.10 -29.09 -0.95
C GLU A 232 -11.37 -29.05 0.40
N ALA A 233 -10.04 -28.89 0.38
CA ALA A 233 -9.24 -28.69 1.61
C ALA A 233 -9.67 -27.41 2.35
N VAL A 234 -9.90 -26.31 1.63
CA VAL A 234 -10.39 -25.06 2.23
C VAL A 234 -11.79 -25.26 2.85
N GLU A 235 -12.66 -26.03 2.20
CA GLU A 235 -14.01 -26.35 2.72
C GLU A 235 -13.94 -27.15 4.03
N VAL A 236 -13.03 -28.14 4.13
CA VAL A 236 -12.82 -28.93 5.38
C VAL A 236 -12.36 -28.02 6.52
N VAL A 237 -11.38 -27.16 6.28
CA VAL A 237 -10.93 -26.16 7.29
C VAL A 237 -12.10 -25.26 7.68
N TYR A 238 -12.89 -24.82 6.69
CA TYR A 238 -13.98 -23.88 6.92
C TYR A 238 -15.10 -24.52 7.78
N GLU A 239 -15.42 -25.78 7.60
CA GLU A 239 -16.41 -26.49 8.44
C GLU A 239 -15.99 -26.42 9.92
N ARG A 240 -14.72 -26.67 10.21
CA ARG A 240 -14.20 -26.56 11.59
C ARG A 240 -14.24 -25.11 12.09
N LEU A 241 -13.86 -24.16 11.24
CA LEU A 241 -13.93 -22.74 11.56
C LEU A 241 -15.37 -22.29 11.88
N GLU A 242 -16.35 -22.71 11.07
CA GLU A 242 -17.78 -22.42 11.30
C GLU A 242 -18.22 -22.93 12.68
N GLU A 243 -17.86 -24.18 13.02
CA GLU A 243 -18.16 -24.76 14.33
C GLU A 243 -17.52 -23.97 15.48
N GLN A 244 -16.25 -23.63 15.36
CA GLN A 244 -15.51 -22.85 16.37
C GLN A 244 -16.16 -21.48 16.57
N LEU A 245 -16.49 -20.77 15.50
CA LEU A 245 -17.15 -19.46 15.57
C LEU A 245 -18.50 -19.55 16.32
N LEU A 246 -19.33 -20.54 15.99
CA LEU A 246 -20.61 -20.75 16.68
C LEU A 246 -20.43 -21.12 18.17
N GLN A 247 -19.38 -21.87 18.51
CA GLN A 247 -19.06 -22.19 19.92
C GLN A 247 -18.60 -20.94 20.67
N LEU A 248 -17.82 -20.06 20.03
CA LEU A 248 -17.38 -18.80 20.62
C LEU A 248 -18.55 -17.85 20.84
N GLU A 249 -19.48 -17.77 19.88
CA GLU A 249 -20.71 -16.98 20.03
C GLU A 249 -21.54 -17.47 21.24
N LYS A 250 -21.69 -18.80 21.40
CA LYS A 250 -22.40 -19.40 22.55
C LYS A 250 -21.72 -19.05 23.89
N LYS A 251 -20.41 -18.82 23.88
CA LYS A 251 -19.66 -18.35 25.07
C LYS A 251 -19.78 -16.83 25.30
N GLY A 252 -20.41 -16.09 24.36
CA GLY A 252 -20.66 -14.65 24.48
C GLY A 252 -19.63 -13.76 23.80
N TYR A 253 -18.75 -14.33 22.96
CA TYR A 253 -17.82 -13.52 22.14
C TYR A 253 -18.57 -12.94 20.94
N SER A 254 -18.21 -11.73 20.59
CA SER A 254 -18.69 -11.04 19.40
C SER A 254 -17.70 -11.18 18.23
N ALA A 255 -18.17 -10.90 17.01
CA ALA A 255 -17.31 -10.89 15.82
C ALA A 255 -16.09 -9.96 16.02
N GLY A 256 -16.30 -8.79 16.65
CA GLY A 256 -15.22 -7.82 16.89
C GLY A 256 -14.12 -8.29 17.85
N ASP A 257 -14.34 -9.37 18.60
CA ASP A 257 -13.32 -9.96 19.48
C ASP A 257 -12.35 -10.89 18.72
N ILE A 258 -12.66 -11.24 17.47
CA ILE A 258 -12.01 -12.32 16.71
C ILE A 258 -11.21 -11.75 15.52
N ALA A 259 -9.98 -12.25 15.38
CA ALA A 259 -9.21 -12.03 14.15
C ALA A 259 -8.84 -13.37 13.51
N ILE A 260 -9.04 -13.48 12.21
CA ILE A 260 -8.54 -14.58 11.39
C ILE A 260 -7.29 -14.06 10.68
N LEU A 261 -6.15 -14.70 10.95
CA LEU A 261 -4.86 -14.32 10.39
C LEU A 261 -4.38 -15.43 9.43
N SER A 262 -3.87 -15.02 8.26
CA SER A 262 -3.26 -15.94 7.31
C SER A 262 -1.91 -15.44 6.83
N ARG A 263 -1.10 -16.35 6.26
CA ARG A 263 0.19 -15.99 5.66
C ARG A 263 -0.02 -15.21 4.37
N GLY A 264 -1.01 -15.57 3.58
CA GLY A 264 -1.28 -14.99 2.26
C GLY A 264 -2.68 -14.41 2.10
N LYS A 265 -2.81 -13.44 1.20
CA LYS A 265 -4.12 -12.82 0.87
C LYS A 265 -5.08 -13.82 0.20
N ASN A 266 -4.55 -14.81 -0.51
CA ASN A 266 -5.38 -15.79 -1.21
C ASN A 266 -6.19 -16.65 -0.24
N ASP A 267 -5.61 -17.03 0.89
CA ASP A 267 -6.30 -17.80 1.93
C ASP A 267 -7.54 -17.04 2.44
N ILE A 268 -7.39 -15.71 2.62
CA ILE A 268 -8.50 -14.84 3.03
C ILE A 268 -9.57 -14.77 1.94
N LYS A 269 -9.14 -14.62 0.67
CA LYS A 269 -10.08 -14.59 -0.48
C LYS A 269 -10.92 -15.88 -0.57
N ASP A 270 -10.31 -17.00 -0.27
CA ASP A 270 -10.99 -18.31 -0.32
C ASP A 270 -12.01 -18.44 0.83
N LEU A 271 -11.75 -17.84 2.00
CA LEU A 271 -12.68 -17.87 3.16
C LEU A 271 -13.89 -16.92 2.99
N ILE A 272 -13.74 -15.79 2.31
CA ILE A 272 -14.78 -14.74 2.20
C ILE A 272 -16.12 -15.30 1.69
N PRO A 273 -16.20 -16.06 0.56
CA PRO A 273 -17.48 -16.57 0.10
C PRO A 273 -18.10 -17.59 1.06
N LEU A 274 -17.30 -18.35 1.79
CA LEU A 274 -17.77 -19.34 2.77
C LEU A 274 -18.38 -18.63 3.99
N LEU A 275 -17.70 -17.61 4.52
CA LEU A 275 -18.21 -16.77 5.62
C LEU A 275 -19.52 -16.06 5.20
N ALA A 276 -19.60 -15.54 3.98
CA ALA A 276 -20.81 -14.90 3.46
C ALA A 276 -21.96 -15.91 3.35
N ASN A 277 -21.69 -17.15 2.98
CA ASN A 277 -22.70 -18.23 2.95
C ASN A 277 -23.21 -18.57 4.37
N SER A 278 -22.30 -18.63 5.36
CA SER A 278 -22.70 -18.90 6.75
C SER A 278 -23.51 -17.75 7.34
N ALA A 279 -23.19 -16.51 6.99
CA ALA A 279 -24.01 -15.34 7.38
C ALA A 279 -25.44 -15.45 6.83
N GLN A 280 -25.64 -16.04 5.64
CA GLN A 280 -26.95 -16.31 5.07
C GLN A 280 -27.65 -17.52 5.74
N LYS A 281 -26.86 -18.57 6.06
CA LYS A 281 -27.33 -19.79 6.73
C LYS A 281 -27.80 -19.50 8.17
N PHE A 282 -27.15 -18.56 8.85
CA PHE A 282 -27.42 -18.20 10.24
C PHE A 282 -27.72 -16.68 10.35
N PRO A 283 -28.91 -16.22 9.86
CA PRO A 283 -29.18 -14.79 9.77
C PRO A 283 -29.35 -14.06 11.12
N GLU A 284 -29.54 -14.80 12.21
CA GLU A 284 -29.64 -14.24 13.57
C GLU A 284 -28.26 -14.11 14.24
N SER A 285 -27.24 -14.77 13.69
CA SER A 285 -25.88 -14.76 14.23
C SER A 285 -25.07 -13.64 13.58
N ARG A 286 -24.45 -12.81 14.41
CA ARG A 286 -23.56 -11.75 13.96
C ARG A 286 -22.07 -12.17 14.00
N ILE A 287 -21.81 -13.39 14.42
CA ILE A 287 -20.42 -13.89 14.52
C ILE A 287 -19.73 -13.97 13.13
N PHE A 288 -20.53 -14.06 12.06
CA PHE A 288 -20.06 -14.12 10.68
C PHE A 288 -19.91 -12.76 10.01
N ASP A 289 -20.19 -11.66 10.72
CA ASP A 289 -19.91 -10.29 10.22
C ASP A 289 -18.40 -10.06 10.20
N PHE A 290 -17.83 -9.85 9.03
CA PHE A 290 -16.39 -9.72 8.86
C PHE A 290 -15.98 -8.46 8.12
N PHE A 291 -14.71 -8.14 8.22
CA PHE A 291 -14.06 -7.02 7.53
C PHE A 291 -12.64 -7.42 7.11
N SER A 292 -12.23 -7.01 5.92
CA SER A 292 -10.85 -7.17 5.47
C SER A 292 -10.40 -5.94 4.68
N GLU A 293 -9.48 -5.20 5.23
CA GLU A 293 -8.89 -4.01 4.60
C GLU A 293 -8.01 -4.35 3.40
N GLU A 294 -7.42 -5.55 3.39
CA GLU A 294 -6.41 -5.92 2.37
C GLU A 294 -6.99 -6.60 1.13
N VAL A 295 -8.16 -7.18 1.26
CA VAL A 295 -8.66 -8.17 0.30
C VAL A 295 -9.91 -7.68 -0.42
N LEU A 296 -10.74 -6.86 0.23
CA LEU A 296 -11.94 -6.30 -0.38
C LEU A 296 -11.55 -5.06 -1.20
N THR A 297 -11.30 -5.25 -2.48
CA THR A 297 -10.98 -4.16 -3.39
C THR A 297 -12.24 -3.56 -3.98
N VAL A 298 -12.18 -2.31 -4.40
CA VAL A 298 -13.30 -1.63 -5.08
C VAL A 298 -13.71 -2.43 -6.32
N SER A 299 -12.74 -3.04 -7.01
CA SER A 299 -12.97 -3.84 -8.20
C SER A 299 -13.69 -5.18 -7.95
N ASP A 300 -13.74 -5.67 -6.70
CA ASP A 300 -14.44 -6.93 -6.38
C ASP A 300 -15.97 -6.79 -6.46
N SER A 301 -16.49 -5.55 -6.39
CA SER A 301 -17.92 -5.27 -6.46
C SER A 301 -18.49 -5.53 -7.85
N PRO A 302 -19.51 -6.39 -7.98
CA PRO A 302 -20.22 -6.53 -9.27
C PRO A 302 -20.84 -5.23 -9.76
N ALA A 303 -21.34 -4.37 -8.87
CA ALA A 303 -21.94 -3.08 -9.25
C ALA A 303 -20.87 -2.13 -9.84
N VAL A 304 -19.68 -2.08 -9.24
CA VAL A 304 -18.53 -1.33 -9.79
C VAL A 304 -18.19 -1.86 -11.20
N GLN A 305 -18.12 -3.18 -11.35
CA GLN A 305 -17.83 -3.79 -12.66
C GLN A 305 -18.93 -3.50 -13.69
N MET A 306 -20.17 -3.32 -13.26
CA MET A 306 -21.26 -2.87 -14.14
C MET A 306 -20.99 -1.44 -14.64
N VAL A 307 -20.66 -0.52 -13.75
CA VAL A 307 -20.31 0.89 -14.08
C VAL A 307 -19.14 0.90 -15.08
N LEU A 308 -18.07 0.21 -14.77
CA LEU A 308 -16.87 0.14 -15.62
C LEU A 308 -17.17 -0.51 -16.99
N SER A 309 -18.10 -1.47 -17.03
CA SER A 309 -18.53 -2.08 -18.30
C SER A 309 -19.23 -1.04 -19.20
N VAL A 310 -20.04 -0.15 -18.60
CA VAL A 310 -20.68 0.95 -19.35
C VAL A 310 -19.62 1.97 -19.80
N PHE A 311 -18.68 2.32 -18.93
CA PHE A 311 -17.56 3.21 -19.26
C PHE A 311 -16.76 2.64 -20.46
N ARG A 312 -16.40 1.36 -20.41
CA ARG A 312 -15.68 0.69 -21.52
C ARG A 312 -16.54 0.59 -22.79
N LEU A 313 -17.86 0.37 -22.68
CA LEU A 313 -18.79 0.40 -23.83
C LEU A 313 -18.73 1.77 -24.53
N THR A 314 -18.73 2.85 -23.75
CA THR A 314 -18.65 4.22 -24.28
C THR A 314 -17.27 4.49 -24.90
N ALA A 315 -16.18 4.10 -24.23
CA ALA A 315 -14.81 4.36 -24.70
C ALA A 315 -14.44 3.53 -25.94
N TYR A 316 -14.78 2.24 -25.97
CA TYR A 316 -14.26 1.28 -26.95
C TYR A 316 -15.35 0.54 -27.74
N GLY A 317 -16.55 0.39 -27.19
CA GLY A 317 -17.60 -0.46 -27.77
C GLY A 317 -18.30 0.14 -29.00
N ILE A 318 -18.21 1.43 -29.21
CA ILE A 318 -18.92 2.13 -30.30
C ILE A 318 -18.33 1.76 -31.66
N GLN A 319 -17.01 1.56 -31.73
CA GLN A 319 -16.29 1.35 -33.00
C GLN A 319 -16.15 -0.12 -33.41
N ASP A 320 -16.21 -1.06 -32.44
CA ASP A 320 -16.02 -2.50 -32.71
C ASP A 320 -17.22 -3.32 -32.20
N PRO A 321 -18.01 -3.91 -33.12
CA PRO A 321 -19.16 -4.75 -32.73
C PRO A 321 -18.80 -5.98 -31.88
N LYS A 322 -17.59 -6.54 -32.00
CA LYS A 322 -17.14 -7.69 -31.22
C LYS A 322 -16.87 -7.25 -29.79
N GLU A 323 -16.17 -6.14 -29.61
CA GLU A 323 -15.89 -5.56 -28.30
C GLU A 323 -17.20 -5.10 -27.64
N LYS A 324 -18.07 -4.44 -28.37
CA LYS A 324 -19.43 -4.07 -27.88
C LYS A 324 -20.14 -5.30 -27.30
N ARG A 325 -20.16 -6.39 -28.07
CA ARG A 325 -20.81 -7.64 -27.63
C ARG A 325 -20.13 -8.21 -26.37
N ARG A 326 -18.80 -8.24 -26.33
CA ARG A 326 -18.05 -8.74 -25.16
C ARG A 326 -18.38 -7.94 -23.89
N MET A 327 -18.39 -6.62 -24.00
CA MET A 327 -18.68 -5.72 -22.85
C MET A 327 -20.14 -5.84 -22.39
N MET A 328 -21.09 -6.01 -23.31
CA MET A 328 -22.49 -6.28 -22.97
C MET A 328 -22.65 -7.60 -22.22
N LEU A 329 -21.92 -8.66 -22.62
CA LEU A 329 -21.95 -9.94 -21.92
C LEU A 329 -21.35 -9.82 -20.51
N GLN A 330 -20.26 -9.07 -20.36
CA GLN A 330 -19.67 -8.75 -19.02
C GLN A 330 -20.67 -8.00 -18.15
N LEU A 331 -21.30 -6.98 -18.69
CA LEU A 331 -22.32 -6.19 -17.97
C LEU A 331 -23.47 -7.10 -17.49
N GLY A 332 -23.98 -7.99 -18.34
CA GLY A 332 -25.00 -8.95 -17.97
C GLY A 332 -24.57 -9.96 -16.91
N PHE A 333 -23.32 -10.44 -16.99
CA PHE A 333 -22.72 -11.34 -16.01
C PHE A 333 -22.65 -10.65 -14.63
N PHE A 334 -22.13 -9.42 -14.59
CA PHE A 334 -22.01 -8.69 -13.32
C PHE A 334 -23.37 -8.30 -12.74
N ALA A 335 -24.36 -7.96 -13.58
CA ALA A 335 -25.73 -7.71 -13.12
C ALA A 335 -26.31 -8.95 -12.43
N GLN A 336 -26.14 -10.14 -13.04
CA GLN A 336 -26.58 -11.39 -12.44
C GLN A 336 -25.85 -11.68 -11.11
N LYS A 337 -24.53 -11.45 -11.07
CA LYS A 337 -23.73 -11.63 -9.85
C LYS A 337 -24.14 -10.65 -8.73
N ALA A 338 -24.61 -9.47 -9.09
CA ALA A 338 -25.13 -8.47 -8.13
C ALA A 338 -26.57 -8.76 -7.67
N GLY A 339 -27.24 -9.78 -8.23
CA GLY A 339 -28.65 -10.05 -7.96
C GLY A 339 -29.62 -9.12 -8.70
N LEU A 340 -29.12 -8.38 -9.70
CA LEU A 340 -29.88 -7.36 -10.43
C LEU A 340 -30.34 -7.90 -11.79
N LYS A 341 -31.37 -7.27 -12.36
CA LYS A 341 -31.86 -7.60 -13.71
C LYS A 341 -30.79 -7.25 -14.74
N ARG A 342 -30.67 -8.08 -15.76
CA ARG A 342 -29.75 -7.80 -16.88
C ARG A 342 -30.17 -6.53 -17.60
N PRO A 343 -29.29 -5.56 -17.77
CA PRO A 343 -29.62 -4.27 -18.38
C PRO A 343 -29.54 -4.32 -19.93
N PHE A 344 -30.08 -5.39 -20.55
CA PHE A 344 -30.20 -5.52 -22.00
C PHE A 344 -31.19 -6.63 -22.35
N GLU A 345 -31.79 -6.54 -23.52
CA GLU A 345 -32.65 -7.56 -24.09
C GLU A 345 -31.84 -8.57 -24.91
N GLN A 346 -32.16 -9.83 -24.73
CA GLN A 346 -31.56 -10.93 -25.53
C GLN A 346 -32.65 -11.66 -26.30
N LYS A 347 -32.53 -11.70 -27.60
CA LYS A 347 -33.33 -12.56 -28.48
C LYS A 347 -32.53 -13.84 -28.79
N GLY A 348 -33.04 -14.96 -28.30
CA GLY A 348 -32.40 -16.27 -28.47
C GLY A 348 -31.97 -16.95 -27.15
N LYS A 349 -31.54 -18.23 -27.22
CA LYS A 349 -31.11 -19.00 -26.04
C LYS A 349 -29.68 -18.64 -25.63
N TRP A 350 -29.47 -18.38 -24.35
CA TRP A 350 -28.16 -18.18 -23.73
C TRP A 350 -27.41 -19.52 -23.61
N PRO A 351 -26.13 -19.57 -23.91
CA PRO A 351 -25.17 -18.57 -24.40
C PRO A 351 -25.02 -18.47 -25.93
N GLY A 352 -26.11 -18.59 -26.66
CA GLY A 352 -26.12 -18.70 -28.11
C GLY A 352 -25.74 -17.43 -28.91
N ARG A 353 -25.85 -17.54 -30.25
CA ARG A 353 -25.52 -16.47 -31.22
C ARG A 353 -26.61 -15.39 -31.33
N GLY A 354 -27.48 -15.22 -30.32
CA GLY A 354 -28.55 -14.23 -30.32
C GLY A 354 -28.07 -12.78 -30.37
N GLU A 355 -28.88 -11.93 -30.95
CA GLU A 355 -28.65 -10.48 -30.99
C GLU A 355 -28.84 -9.88 -29.60
N LEU A 356 -27.89 -9.06 -29.16
CA LEU A 356 -27.97 -8.29 -27.89
C LEU A 356 -28.30 -6.85 -28.24
N LYS A 357 -29.33 -6.29 -27.57
CA LYS A 357 -29.72 -4.88 -27.74
C LYS A 357 -29.75 -4.19 -26.38
N LEU A 358 -29.11 -3.03 -26.30
CA LEU A 358 -29.20 -2.15 -25.14
C LEU A 358 -30.61 -1.51 -25.10
N PRO A 359 -31.19 -1.34 -23.92
CA PRO A 359 -32.36 -0.46 -23.76
C PRO A 359 -32.05 0.94 -24.28
N HIS A 360 -33.07 1.66 -24.73
CA HIS A 360 -32.91 2.97 -25.33
C HIS A 360 -32.08 3.93 -24.46
N ASP A 361 -32.44 4.03 -23.17
CA ASP A 361 -31.79 4.95 -22.23
C ASP A 361 -30.31 4.63 -22.02
N LEU A 362 -29.96 3.33 -22.00
CA LEU A 362 -28.57 2.90 -21.85
C LEU A 362 -27.78 3.09 -23.16
N ASP A 363 -28.40 2.83 -24.32
CA ASP A 363 -27.75 3.05 -25.63
C ASP A 363 -27.47 4.54 -25.87
N GLU A 364 -28.44 5.41 -25.54
CA GLU A 364 -28.28 6.87 -25.59
C GLU A 364 -27.15 7.33 -24.65
N LEU A 365 -27.11 6.79 -23.43
CA LEU A 365 -26.06 7.10 -22.45
C LEU A 365 -24.67 6.66 -22.95
N VAL A 366 -24.57 5.47 -23.54
CA VAL A 366 -23.29 4.98 -24.12
C VAL A 366 -22.82 5.91 -25.25
N GLN A 367 -23.74 6.46 -26.05
CA GLN A 367 -23.36 7.35 -27.17
C GLN A 367 -23.00 8.78 -26.72
N SER A 368 -23.56 9.26 -25.63
CA SER A 368 -23.37 10.64 -25.15
C SER A 368 -22.54 10.77 -23.88
N GLY A 369 -22.22 9.66 -23.24
CA GLY A 369 -21.62 9.64 -21.90
C GLY A 369 -20.27 10.38 -21.77
N ALA A 370 -19.43 10.28 -22.79
CA ALA A 370 -18.11 10.94 -22.80
C ALA A 370 -18.21 12.49 -22.71
N SER A 371 -19.34 13.06 -23.15
CA SER A 371 -19.51 14.52 -23.10
C SER A 371 -20.03 15.05 -21.77
N LEU A 372 -20.33 14.17 -20.80
CA LEU A 372 -20.91 14.55 -19.49
C LEU A 372 -19.83 14.81 -18.42
N GLY A 373 -18.57 14.60 -18.74
CA GLY A 373 -17.52 14.54 -17.74
C GLY A 373 -17.63 13.26 -16.90
N LEU A 374 -16.52 12.83 -16.26
CA LEU A 374 -16.46 11.55 -15.56
C LEU A 374 -17.50 11.44 -14.42
N ASP A 375 -17.61 12.46 -13.60
CA ASP A 375 -18.54 12.49 -12.45
C ASP A 375 -20.01 12.50 -12.90
N GLY A 376 -20.34 13.35 -13.88
CA GLY A 376 -21.68 13.41 -14.47
C GLY A 376 -22.08 12.10 -15.15
N PHE A 377 -21.14 11.49 -15.86
CA PHE A 377 -21.35 10.20 -16.50
C PHE A 377 -21.58 9.10 -15.47
N TYR A 378 -20.76 9.04 -14.43
CA TYR A 378 -20.91 8.10 -13.30
C TYR A 378 -22.33 8.18 -12.69
N LYS A 379 -22.76 9.37 -12.30
CA LYS A 379 -24.09 9.59 -11.69
C LYS A 379 -25.23 9.15 -12.61
N LYS A 380 -25.10 9.40 -13.90
CA LYS A 380 -26.11 9.00 -14.89
C LYS A 380 -26.13 7.48 -15.08
N VAL A 381 -24.96 6.81 -15.05
CA VAL A 381 -24.85 5.34 -15.11
C VAL A 381 -25.56 4.72 -13.89
N LEU A 382 -25.30 5.23 -12.68
CA LEU A 382 -26.00 4.74 -11.45
C LEU A 382 -27.52 4.79 -11.61
N LYS A 383 -28.03 5.89 -12.16
CA LYS A 383 -29.46 6.10 -12.37
C LYS A 383 -30.04 5.14 -13.41
N VAL A 384 -29.39 5.00 -14.57
CA VAL A 384 -29.87 4.15 -15.68
C VAL A 384 -29.82 2.67 -15.30
N LEU A 385 -28.82 2.24 -14.55
CA LEU A 385 -28.68 0.85 -14.08
C LEU A 385 -29.42 0.56 -12.76
N ASP A 386 -30.09 1.55 -12.19
CA ASP A 386 -30.82 1.46 -10.91
C ASP A 386 -29.94 0.96 -9.73
N LEU A 387 -28.67 1.38 -9.71
CA LEU A 387 -27.72 0.97 -8.68
C LEU A 387 -27.92 1.69 -7.33
N GLY A 388 -28.85 2.63 -7.24
CA GLY A 388 -29.29 3.24 -6.00
C GLY A 388 -30.48 2.53 -5.33
N SER A 389 -30.98 1.44 -5.91
CA SER A 389 -32.14 0.70 -5.40
C SER A 389 -31.81 -0.11 -4.14
N PRO A 390 -32.83 -0.47 -3.33
CA PRO A 390 -32.61 -1.33 -2.14
C PRO A 390 -31.94 -2.67 -2.45
N GLU A 391 -32.15 -3.19 -3.65
CA GLU A 391 -31.55 -4.46 -4.11
C GLU A 391 -30.02 -4.32 -4.23
N ALA A 392 -29.52 -3.13 -4.53
CA ALA A 392 -28.09 -2.85 -4.64
C ALA A 392 -27.47 -2.31 -3.34
N LYS A 393 -28.22 -2.27 -2.23
CA LYS A 393 -27.81 -1.64 -0.96
C LYS A 393 -26.46 -2.12 -0.44
N GLY A 394 -26.16 -3.41 -0.57
CA GLY A 394 -24.87 -4.00 -0.17
C GLY A 394 -23.66 -3.52 -1.00
N GLN A 395 -23.89 -2.86 -2.13
CA GLN A 395 -22.83 -2.37 -3.03
C GLN A 395 -22.50 -0.88 -2.83
N PHE A 396 -23.23 -0.21 -1.94
CA PHE A 396 -23.16 1.25 -1.77
C PHE A 396 -21.73 1.73 -1.45
N TYR A 397 -21.03 1.06 -0.53
CA TYR A 397 -19.67 1.46 -0.12
C TYR A 397 -18.66 1.36 -1.27
N TYR A 398 -18.80 0.33 -2.10
CA TYR A 398 -17.94 0.15 -3.27
C TYR A 398 -18.22 1.24 -4.32
N LEU A 399 -19.48 1.58 -4.53
CA LEU A 399 -19.87 2.63 -5.47
C LEU A 399 -19.38 4.00 -4.98
N SER A 400 -19.50 4.29 -3.68
CA SER A 400 -18.97 5.54 -3.10
C SER A 400 -17.45 5.63 -3.26
N ALA A 401 -16.74 4.52 -3.01
CA ALA A 401 -15.28 4.48 -3.19
C ALA A 401 -14.86 4.67 -4.67
N LEU A 402 -15.67 4.15 -5.60
CA LEU A 402 -15.43 4.40 -7.04
C LEU A 402 -15.66 5.88 -7.37
N GLU A 403 -16.70 6.52 -6.79
CA GLU A 403 -16.98 7.96 -6.97
C GLU A 403 -15.79 8.80 -6.48
N ASP A 404 -15.23 8.47 -5.31
CA ASP A 404 -14.05 9.15 -4.77
C ASP A 404 -12.85 9.03 -5.73
N GLU A 405 -12.61 7.83 -6.28
CA GLU A 405 -11.51 7.61 -7.24
C GLU A 405 -11.73 8.36 -8.55
N ILE A 406 -12.96 8.42 -9.06
CA ILE A 406 -13.33 9.20 -10.26
C ILE A 406 -13.08 10.69 -10.00
N SER A 407 -13.52 11.21 -8.86
CA SER A 407 -13.38 12.62 -8.49
C SER A 407 -11.89 12.99 -8.29
N ASP A 408 -11.13 12.12 -7.62
CA ASP A 408 -9.70 12.32 -7.41
C ASP A 408 -8.92 12.33 -8.74
N TYR A 409 -9.24 11.40 -9.65
CA TYR A 409 -8.65 11.35 -10.98
C TYR A 409 -8.98 12.60 -11.77
N ALA A 410 -10.27 12.95 -11.83
CA ALA A 410 -10.75 14.10 -12.60
C ALA A 410 -10.12 15.42 -12.13
N SER A 411 -9.92 15.57 -10.82
CA SER A 411 -9.29 16.78 -10.24
C SER A 411 -7.83 16.95 -10.64
N LYS A 412 -7.13 15.85 -10.95
CA LYS A 412 -5.68 15.83 -11.27
C LYS A 412 -5.39 15.78 -12.78
N ASN A 413 -6.24 15.09 -13.52
CA ASN A 413 -5.98 14.71 -14.92
C ASN A 413 -7.08 15.16 -15.89
N GLY A 414 -8.15 15.83 -15.39
CA GLY A 414 -9.28 16.23 -16.21
C GLY A 414 -10.29 15.09 -16.48
N ASN A 415 -11.23 15.33 -17.37
CA ASN A 415 -12.38 14.45 -17.63
C ASN A 415 -12.12 13.43 -18.76
N ASP A 416 -10.90 12.91 -18.86
CA ASP A 416 -10.52 11.92 -19.87
C ASP A 416 -11.00 10.51 -19.48
N LEU A 417 -12.03 10.01 -20.16
CA LEU A 417 -12.61 8.68 -19.91
C LEU A 417 -11.61 7.54 -20.23
N ILE A 418 -10.84 7.66 -21.29
CA ILE A 418 -9.86 6.62 -21.68
C ILE A 418 -8.71 6.59 -20.67
N GLY A 419 -8.17 7.76 -20.35
CA GLY A 419 -7.11 7.88 -19.35
C GLY A 419 -7.57 7.39 -17.97
N PHE A 420 -8.83 7.64 -17.58
CA PHE A 420 -9.38 7.08 -16.34
C PHE A 420 -9.43 5.56 -16.37
N LEU A 421 -9.86 4.95 -17.49
CA LEU A 421 -9.92 3.49 -17.60
C LEU A 421 -8.52 2.86 -17.57
N GLU A 422 -7.52 3.50 -18.17
CA GLU A 422 -6.12 3.08 -18.10
C GLU A 422 -5.58 3.18 -16.66
N TYR A 423 -5.82 4.31 -16.01
CA TYR A 423 -5.49 4.49 -14.58
C TYR A 423 -6.18 3.42 -13.72
N TRP A 424 -7.46 3.17 -13.97
CA TRP A 424 -8.22 2.17 -13.22
C TRP A 424 -7.62 0.77 -13.37
N ASP A 425 -7.29 0.36 -14.60
CA ASP A 425 -6.73 -0.97 -14.87
C ASP A 425 -5.31 -1.12 -14.29
N ASP A 426 -4.53 -0.03 -14.24
CA ASP A 426 -3.17 -0.02 -13.69
C ASP A 426 -3.13 0.08 -12.15
N LYS A 427 -3.92 0.96 -11.57
CA LYS A 427 -3.85 1.32 -10.13
C LYS A 427 -5.19 1.29 -9.39
N GLY A 428 -6.23 1.91 -9.94
CA GLY A 428 -7.52 2.10 -9.28
C GLY A 428 -8.16 0.78 -8.87
N SER A 429 -8.03 -0.25 -9.69
CA SER A 429 -8.61 -1.58 -9.43
C SER A 429 -8.11 -2.24 -8.14
N SER A 430 -6.93 -1.87 -7.67
CA SER A 430 -6.32 -2.43 -6.45
C SER A 430 -6.68 -1.67 -5.17
N LYS A 431 -7.43 -0.57 -5.28
CA LYS A 431 -7.85 0.22 -4.12
C LYS A 431 -8.78 -0.58 -3.22
N THR A 432 -8.50 -0.53 -1.93
CA THR A 432 -9.29 -1.22 -0.89
C THR A 432 -10.29 -0.25 -0.26
N ILE A 433 -11.41 -0.78 0.21
CA ILE A 433 -12.44 0.00 0.89
C ILE A 433 -12.31 -0.12 2.42
N GLU A 434 -12.59 0.97 3.10
CA GLU A 434 -12.69 1.02 4.56
C GLU A 434 -14.17 1.28 4.94
N PRO A 435 -14.98 0.22 5.09
CA PRO A 435 -16.37 0.45 5.50
C PRO A 435 -16.44 0.97 6.95
N PRO A 436 -17.30 1.91 7.25
CA PRO A 436 -17.47 2.42 8.61
C PRO A 436 -17.93 1.32 9.57
N GLY A 437 -17.46 1.36 10.82
CA GLY A 437 -17.87 0.43 11.88
C GLY A 437 -17.13 -0.90 11.87
N GLY A 438 -15.89 -0.94 11.39
CA GLY A 438 -15.08 -2.17 11.34
C GLY A 438 -14.72 -2.76 12.71
N ALA A 439 -14.79 -1.98 13.79
CA ALA A 439 -14.38 -2.43 15.13
C ALA A 439 -15.27 -3.55 15.71
N ASP A 440 -16.54 -3.61 15.29
CA ASP A 440 -17.49 -4.62 15.77
C ASP A 440 -17.55 -5.87 14.89
N LYS A 441 -16.67 -5.96 13.89
CA LYS A 441 -16.63 -7.06 12.92
C LYS A 441 -15.36 -7.91 13.09
N MET A 442 -15.46 -9.19 12.77
CA MET A 442 -14.32 -10.11 12.73
C MET A 442 -13.29 -9.61 11.71
N GLN A 443 -12.03 -9.49 12.15
CA GLN A 443 -10.96 -8.96 11.32
C GLN A 443 -10.28 -10.08 10.54
N LEU A 444 -10.30 -9.98 9.21
CA LEU A 444 -9.58 -10.91 8.32
C LEU A 444 -8.38 -10.17 7.73
N MET A 445 -7.17 -10.62 8.05
CA MET A 445 -5.96 -9.92 7.60
C MET A 445 -4.74 -10.86 7.51
N THR A 446 -3.72 -10.39 6.80
CA THR A 446 -2.45 -11.12 6.79
C THR A 446 -1.69 -10.92 8.12
N ILE A 447 -0.83 -11.88 8.44
CA ILE A 447 0.04 -11.80 9.63
C ILE A 447 0.84 -10.48 9.64
N HIS A 448 1.35 -10.07 8.46
CA HIS A 448 2.08 -8.80 8.32
C HIS A 448 1.25 -7.58 8.76
N LYS A 449 -0.03 -7.56 8.39
CA LYS A 449 -0.94 -6.46 8.73
C LYS A 449 -1.31 -6.47 10.23
N SER A 450 -1.28 -7.64 10.87
CA SER A 450 -1.61 -7.78 12.28
C SER A 450 -0.48 -7.29 13.23
N LYS A 451 0.73 -7.05 12.70
CA LYS A 451 1.85 -6.56 13.52
C LYS A 451 1.47 -5.24 14.20
N GLY A 452 1.77 -5.12 15.48
CA GLY A 452 1.37 -3.99 16.32
C GLY A 452 -0.03 -4.11 16.93
N LEU A 453 -0.92 -4.94 16.34
CA LEU A 453 -2.29 -5.13 16.80
C LEU A 453 -2.39 -6.25 17.87
N SER A 454 -3.56 -6.36 18.49
CA SER A 454 -3.88 -7.47 19.41
C SER A 454 -5.40 -7.69 19.44
N PHE A 455 -5.79 -8.95 19.60
CA PHE A 455 -7.19 -9.39 19.54
C PHE A 455 -7.49 -10.31 20.73
N GLU A 456 -8.74 -10.36 21.18
CA GLU A 456 -9.09 -11.27 22.26
C GLU A 456 -8.87 -12.73 21.81
N ILE A 457 -9.29 -13.05 20.58
CA ILE A 457 -9.16 -14.39 19.98
C ILE A 457 -8.47 -14.26 18.63
N VAL A 458 -7.50 -15.13 18.38
CA VAL A 458 -6.86 -15.26 17.07
C VAL A 458 -7.09 -16.69 16.56
N ILE A 459 -7.47 -16.81 15.28
CA ILE A 459 -7.62 -18.07 14.58
C ILE A 459 -6.65 -18.07 13.38
N LEU A 460 -5.83 -19.13 13.29
CA LEU A 460 -4.90 -19.37 12.19
C LEU A 460 -5.42 -20.61 11.43
N PRO A 461 -6.29 -20.41 10.43
CA PRO A 461 -6.96 -21.55 9.77
C PRO A 461 -6.03 -22.36 8.84
N PHE A 462 -4.88 -21.80 8.45
CA PHE A 462 -3.95 -22.42 7.51
C PHE A 462 -2.51 -22.31 8.03
N ALA A 463 -2.18 -23.10 9.05
CA ALA A 463 -0.82 -23.12 9.61
C ALA A 463 0.11 -24.10 8.87
N ASN A 464 -0.16 -24.32 7.58
CA ASN A 464 0.63 -25.16 6.68
C ASN A 464 1.62 -24.28 5.93
N THR A 465 2.80 -24.09 6.53
CA THR A 465 3.84 -23.21 5.96
C THR A 465 5.08 -24.03 5.65
N GLU A 466 5.57 -23.90 4.42
CA GLU A 466 6.86 -24.42 4.02
C GLU A 466 7.92 -23.37 4.40
N LEU A 467 8.85 -23.76 5.28
CA LEU A 467 9.87 -22.86 5.82
C LEU A 467 10.98 -22.56 4.81
N ARG A 468 11.18 -23.43 3.81
CA ARG A 468 12.22 -23.25 2.77
C ARG A 468 11.73 -22.34 1.63
N PRO A 469 12.62 -21.65 0.93
CA PRO A 469 12.23 -20.82 -0.23
C PRO A 469 11.59 -21.66 -1.35
N ASP A 470 10.57 -21.09 -1.97
CA ASP A 470 9.91 -21.70 -3.14
C ASP A 470 10.71 -21.36 -4.40
N PHE A 471 11.54 -22.29 -4.88
CA PHE A 471 12.37 -22.13 -6.07
C PHE A 471 11.57 -22.02 -7.39
N SER A 472 10.27 -22.33 -7.38
CA SER A 472 9.41 -22.14 -8.55
C SER A 472 9.12 -20.65 -8.78
N LYS A 473 9.09 -19.86 -7.73
CA LYS A 473 8.93 -18.41 -7.79
C LYS A 473 10.24 -17.74 -8.21
N THR A 474 10.14 -16.52 -8.72
CA THR A 474 11.30 -15.74 -9.14
C THR A 474 11.87 -14.96 -7.94
N ASN A 475 12.78 -15.58 -7.21
CA ASN A 475 13.55 -14.92 -6.15
C ASN A 475 14.87 -14.44 -6.77
N ILE A 476 15.07 -13.13 -6.84
CA ILE A 476 16.27 -12.52 -7.41
C ILE A 476 17.16 -12.04 -6.27
N LEU A 477 18.38 -12.53 -6.24
CA LEU A 477 19.42 -12.07 -5.32
C LEU A 477 20.35 -11.08 -6.03
N TRP A 478 20.72 -10.02 -5.34
CA TRP A 478 21.74 -9.08 -5.81
C TRP A 478 23.08 -9.56 -5.29
N VAL A 479 23.88 -10.19 -6.16
CA VAL A 479 25.13 -10.82 -5.80
C VAL A 479 26.32 -10.01 -6.32
N GLU A 480 27.38 -9.98 -5.53
CA GLU A 480 28.62 -9.29 -5.88
C GLU A 480 29.63 -10.28 -6.45
N ASP A 481 30.04 -10.06 -7.71
CA ASP A 481 31.11 -10.88 -8.29
C ASP A 481 32.46 -10.26 -7.93
N LYS A 482 33.15 -10.90 -6.99
CA LYS A 482 34.47 -10.48 -6.48
C LYS A 482 35.63 -11.11 -7.25
N ARG A 483 35.35 -11.93 -8.28
CA ARG A 483 36.44 -12.60 -9.05
C ARG A 483 37.09 -11.58 -9.97
N SER A 484 38.35 -11.30 -9.73
CA SER A 484 39.15 -10.40 -10.59
C SER A 484 39.50 -11.07 -11.91
N ALA A 485 39.28 -10.36 -13.00
CA ALA A 485 39.68 -10.85 -14.33
C ALA A 485 41.19 -10.88 -14.51
N ASN A 486 41.99 -10.05 -13.81
CA ASN A 486 43.43 -9.88 -14.03
C ASN A 486 44.24 -9.55 -12.75
N GLY A 487 43.73 -9.80 -11.56
CA GLY A 487 44.47 -9.55 -10.31
C GLY A 487 44.57 -8.07 -9.89
N GLU A 488 43.96 -7.14 -10.62
CA GLU A 488 43.77 -5.75 -10.19
C GLU A 488 42.44 -5.66 -9.48
N SER A 489 42.28 -4.75 -8.51
CA SER A 489 41.04 -4.52 -7.81
C SER A 489 39.98 -4.01 -8.81
N ALA A 490 39.22 -4.92 -9.38
CA ALA A 490 38.08 -4.54 -10.20
C ALA A 490 37.02 -3.88 -9.30
N ASP A 491 36.39 -2.81 -9.74
CA ASP A 491 35.19 -2.34 -9.15
C ASP A 491 34.19 -3.50 -9.10
N SER A 492 33.80 -3.91 -7.90
CA SER A 492 32.91 -5.02 -7.71
C SER A 492 31.58 -4.73 -8.39
N SER A 493 31.21 -5.57 -9.36
CA SER A 493 29.94 -5.41 -10.07
C SER A 493 28.88 -6.26 -9.40
N VAL A 494 27.72 -5.66 -9.17
CA VAL A 494 26.55 -6.32 -8.56
C VAL A 494 25.59 -6.76 -9.65
N PHE A 495 25.16 -8.01 -9.61
CA PHE A 495 24.30 -8.62 -10.62
C PHE A 495 23.02 -9.20 -10.00
N PRO A 496 21.84 -9.05 -10.67
CA PRO A 496 20.63 -9.76 -10.27
C PRO A 496 20.72 -11.21 -10.76
N VAL A 497 20.72 -12.16 -9.86
CA VAL A 497 20.78 -13.60 -10.18
C VAL A 497 19.57 -14.31 -9.60
N LYS A 498 18.83 -15.07 -10.42
CA LYS A 498 17.70 -15.87 -9.94
C LYS A 498 18.22 -16.99 -9.02
N MET A 499 17.66 -17.05 -7.81
CA MET A 499 18.02 -18.09 -6.83
C MET A 499 17.64 -19.48 -7.34
N LYS A 500 18.61 -20.37 -7.43
CA LYS A 500 18.47 -21.76 -7.89
C LYS A 500 19.41 -22.66 -7.11
N GLY A 501 19.12 -23.96 -7.10
CA GLY A 501 19.96 -24.97 -6.46
C GLY A 501 21.43 -24.97 -6.94
N ASP A 502 21.67 -24.65 -8.22
CA ASP A 502 23.02 -24.56 -8.79
C ASP A 502 23.92 -23.53 -8.09
N MET A 503 23.33 -22.51 -7.44
CA MET A 503 24.10 -21.47 -6.73
C MET A 503 24.95 -22.04 -5.58
N LYS A 504 24.56 -23.19 -5.02
CA LYS A 504 25.32 -23.89 -3.95
C LYS A 504 26.76 -24.24 -4.40
N ASP A 505 26.94 -24.44 -5.71
CA ASP A 505 28.21 -24.84 -6.32
C ASP A 505 28.92 -23.68 -7.05
N SER A 506 28.51 -22.44 -6.79
CA SER A 506 29.05 -21.24 -7.46
C SER A 506 29.81 -20.33 -6.48
N ALA A 507 30.45 -19.28 -7.00
CA ALA A 507 31.03 -18.21 -6.18
C ALA A 507 29.98 -17.49 -5.31
N PHE A 508 28.69 -17.64 -5.63
CA PHE A 508 27.56 -17.06 -4.90
C PHE A 508 26.97 -18.01 -3.85
N ARG A 509 27.71 -19.04 -3.44
CA ARG A 509 27.25 -20.04 -2.44
C ARG A 509 26.90 -19.39 -1.09
N TYR A 510 27.63 -18.37 -0.69
CA TYR A 510 27.37 -17.63 0.56
C TYR A 510 26.01 -16.91 0.47
N ASP A 511 25.77 -16.19 -0.64
CA ASP A 511 24.50 -15.46 -0.86
C ASP A 511 23.31 -16.42 -0.90
N PHE A 512 23.49 -17.60 -1.52
CA PHE A 512 22.46 -18.66 -1.54
C PHE A 512 22.13 -19.12 -0.12
N TRP A 513 23.13 -19.52 0.67
CA TRP A 513 22.89 -20.06 2.01
C TRP A 513 22.37 -18.98 2.98
N LYS A 514 22.85 -17.74 2.82
CA LYS A 514 22.36 -16.59 3.61
C LYS A 514 20.88 -16.36 3.36
N GLU A 515 20.45 -16.28 2.10
CA GLU A 515 19.04 -16.10 1.74
C GLU A 515 18.18 -17.30 2.17
N TYR A 516 18.73 -18.51 2.00
CA TYR A 516 18.07 -19.75 2.41
C TYR A 516 17.80 -19.74 3.92
N TYR A 517 18.80 -19.41 4.71
CA TYR A 517 18.72 -19.30 6.17
C TYR A 517 17.75 -18.19 6.60
N ASP A 518 17.89 -17.01 6.00
CA ASP A 518 17.05 -15.86 6.31
C ASP A 518 15.55 -16.13 6.03
N HIS A 519 15.26 -16.91 5.00
CA HIS A 519 13.89 -17.30 4.68
C HIS A 519 13.26 -18.15 5.79
N PHE A 520 14.00 -19.10 6.34
CA PHE A 520 13.54 -19.88 7.50
C PHE A 520 13.27 -18.95 8.70
N THR A 521 14.18 -18.02 8.93
CA THR A 521 14.04 -17.03 10.02
C THR A 521 12.78 -16.17 9.81
N ASP A 522 12.55 -15.68 8.58
CA ASP A 522 11.36 -14.87 8.23
C ASP A 522 10.06 -15.63 8.51
N GLU A 523 9.98 -16.91 8.10
CA GLU A 523 8.75 -17.70 8.27
C GLU A 523 8.49 -18.02 9.76
N ILE A 524 9.54 -18.29 10.53
CA ILE A 524 9.42 -18.49 11.99
C ILE A 524 8.99 -17.18 12.68
N ASN A 525 9.61 -16.06 12.32
CA ASN A 525 9.23 -14.73 12.83
C ASN A 525 7.76 -14.39 12.49
N ASN A 526 7.32 -14.70 11.26
CA ASN A 526 5.90 -14.53 10.86
C ASN A 526 4.98 -15.32 11.80
N PHE A 527 5.32 -16.57 12.08
CA PHE A 527 4.53 -17.42 12.98
C PHE A 527 4.57 -16.88 14.42
N TYR A 528 5.73 -16.43 14.90
CA TYR A 528 5.88 -15.80 16.21
C TYR A 528 4.99 -14.55 16.32
N VAL A 529 4.98 -13.69 15.30
CA VAL A 529 4.09 -12.52 15.29
C VAL A 529 2.63 -12.96 15.43
N ALA A 530 2.20 -13.97 14.64
CA ALA A 530 0.81 -14.46 14.67
C ALA A 530 0.41 -14.97 16.07
N THR A 531 1.26 -15.80 16.71
CA THR A 531 0.98 -16.43 18.00
C THR A 531 1.08 -15.48 19.19
N THR A 532 1.67 -14.29 18.99
CA THR A 532 1.75 -13.23 20.01
C THR A 532 0.65 -12.17 19.87
N ARG A 533 -0.28 -12.31 18.92
CA ARG A 533 -1.42 -11.37 18.76
C ARG A 533 -2.59 -11.66 19.72
N PRO A 534 -2.88 -12.93 20.10
CA PRO A 534 -4.03 -13.18 20.96
C PRO A 534 -3.82 -12.71 22.38
N ARG A 535 -4.93 -12.22 22.97
CA ARG A 535 -4.98 -11.88 24.41
C ARG A 535 -5.47 -13.08 25.24
N GLN A 536 -6.52 -13.78 24.76
CA GLN A 536 -7.21 -14.81 25.54
C GLN A 536 -7.13 -16.21 24.93
N ALA A 537 -7.28 -16.33 23.60
CA ALA A 537 -7.27 -17.65 22.98
C ALA A 537 -6.63 -17.66 21.58
N LEU A 538 -5.97 -18.79 21.28
CA LEU A 538 -5.36 -19.08 19.99
C LEU A 538 -5.89 -20.42 19.45
N PHE A 539 -6.40 -20.41 18.23
CA PHE A 539 -6.83 -21.61 17.48
C PHE A 539 -5.94 -21.73 16.25
N VAL A 540 -5.37 -22.93 16.09
CA VAL A 540 -4.49 -23.23 14.97
C VAL A 540 -5.02 -24.45 14.23
N UNK A 541 -5.28 -24.46 12.96
CA UNK A 541 -5.68 -25.41 12.20
C UNK A 541 -4.62 -25.73 11.28
N ALA A 542 -4.32 -26.85 11.05
CA ALA A 542 -3.33 -27.36 10.08
C ALA A 542 -3.76 -28.70 9.47
N PHE A 543 -3.18 -28.99 8.29
CA PHE A 543 -3.35 -30.32 7.67
C PHE A 543 -2.19 -31.23 8.04
N GLU A 544 -2.51 -32.44 8.46
CA GLU A 544 -1.56 -33.55 8.60
C GLU A 544 -1.60 -34.35 7.30
N LYS A 545 -0.48 -34.46 6.59
CA LYS A 545 -0.39 -35.22 5.35
C LYS A 545 -0.46 -36.69 5.65
N GLN A 546 -1.52 -37.39 5.20
CA GLN A 546 -1.63 -38.84 5.28
C GLN A 546 -0.61 -39.51 4.35
N ARG A 547 0.35 -40.17 4.95
CA ARG A 547 1.25 -41.08 4.26
C ARG A 547 1.46 -42.34 5.15
N UNK A 548 1.53 -43.10 4.57
CA UNK A 548 1.77 -44.28 5.12
C UNK A 548 2.92 -44.50 5.92
N LYS A 549 3.84 -44.04 5.79
CA LYS A 549 4.96 -43.75 6.63
C LYS A 549 5.21 -42.22 6.51
N ALA A 550 4.63 -41.47 7.39
CA ALA A 550 4.90 -40.03 7.45
C ALA A 550 6.30 -39.82 8.05
N ASP A 551 7.31 -39.69 7.20
CA ASP A 551 8.61 -39.19 7.64
C ASP A 551 8.45 -37.72 7.99
N PHE A 552 8.93 -37.33 9.15
CA PHE A 552 9.00 -35.94 9.64
C PHE A 552 9.73 -35.04 8.60
N ARG A 553 9.13 -33.92 8.25
CA ARG A 553 9.66 -32.97 7.26
C ARG A 553 10.16 -31.69 7.99
N PRO A 554 11.45 -31.57 8.24
CA PRO A 554 11.99 -30.44 9.02
C PRO A 554 11.76 -29.06 8.41
N HIS A 555 11.41 -29.01 7.11
CA HIS A 555 11.09 -27.77 6.40
C HIS A 555 9.58 -27.45 6.39
N CYS A 556 8.76 -28.22 7.09
CA CYS A 556 7.30 -28.01 7.17
C CYS A 556 6.90 -27.63 8.60
N LEU A 557 6.38 -26.42 8.79
CA LEU A 557 5.97 -25.91 10.10
C LEU A 557 4.97 -26.83 10.79
N GLN A 558 3.97 -27.32 10.06
CA GLN A 558 2.91 -28.17 10.62
C GLN A 558 3.43 -29.47 11.23
N ASP A 559 4.52 -30.04 10.71
CA ASP A 559 5.14 -31.26 11.26
C ASP A 559 5.77 -30.98 12.65
N HIS A 560 6.42 -29.82 12.79
CA HIS A 560 6.94 -29.37 14.10
C HIS A 560 5.81 -29.10 15.09
N LEU A 561 4.73 -28.46 14.63
CA LEU A 561 3.56 -28.16 15.48
C LEU A 561 2.89 -29.46 15.97
N LEU A 562 2.75 -30.45 15.10
CA LEU A 562 2.17 -31.74 15.47
C LEU A 562 3.04 -32.49 16.48
N ASN A 563 4.36 -32.51 16.29
CA ASN A 563 5.30 -33.11 17.25
C ASN A 563 5.19 -32.42 18.61
N PHE A 564 5.27 -31.09 18.62
CA PHE A 564 5.12 -30.30 19.85
C PHE A 564 3.79 -30.58 20.56
N ALA A 565 2.68 -30.55 19.82
CA ALA A 565 1.34 -30.80 20.36
C ALA A 565 1.25 -32.22 20.99
N SER A 566 1.77 -33.23 20.28
CA SER A 566 1.77 -34.60 20.74
C SER A 566 2.59 -34.81 22.02
N GLU A 567 3.65 -34.05 22.24
CA GLU A 567 4.54 -34.14 23.39
C GLU A 567 4.09 -33.30 24.58
N LYS A 568 3.53 -32.13 24.34
CA LYS A 568 3.34 -31.09 25.36
C LYS A 568 1.89 -30.70 25.66
N MET A 569 0.93 -31.15 24.81
CA MET A 569 -0.48 -30.76 24.96
C MET A 569 -1.37 -31.98 25.24
N HIS A 570 -2.60 -31.73 25.62
CA HIS A 570 -3.58 -32.79 25.91
C HIS A 570 -4.42 -33.08 24.69
N GLU A 571 -4.35 -34.32 24.19
CA GLU A 571 -5.21 -34.76 23.09
C GLU A 571 -6.65 -34.93 23.58
N LYS A 572 -7.61 -34.32 22.86
CA LYS A 572 -9.02 -34.25 23.23
C LYS A 572 -9.84 -35.21 22.35
N GLY A 573 -10.51 -36.17 22.97
CA GLY A 573 -11.39 -37.11 22.29
C GLY A 573 -10.78 -38.50 22.04
N GLU A 574 -11.61 -39.43 21.60
CA GLU A 574 -11.12 -40.71 21.05
C GLU A 574 -10.53 -40.40 19.66
N ALA A 575 -9.37 -40.94 19.39
CA ALA A 575 -8.69 -40.74 18.11
C ALA A 575 -9.55 -41.33 16.98
N GLU A 576 -10.44 -40.53 16.43
CA GLU A 576 -10.93 -40.77 15.08
C GLU A 576 -9.77 -40.53 14.13
N THR A 577 -9.58 -41.43 13.20
CA THR A 577 -8.37 -41.55 12.38
C THR A 577 -8.03 -40.35 11.53
N ASP A 578 -8.96 -39.42 11.33
CA ASP A 578 -8.83 -38.33 10.33
C ASP A 578 -8.76 -36.90 10.93
N HIS A 579 -8.86 -36.80 12.29
CA HIS A 579 -8.87 -35.47 12.91
C HIS A 579 -8.37 -35.56 14.37
N ARG A 580 -7.32 -34.81 14.69
CA ARG A 580 -6.70 -34.78 16.01
C ARG A 580 -6.81 -33.37 16.59
N ILE A 581 -7.24 -33.25 17.83
CA ILE A 581 -7.41 -32.00 18.55
C ILE A 581 -6.54 -32.04 19.81
N PHE A 582 -5.71 -31.00 20.00
CA PHE A 582 -4.86 -30.84 21.17
C PHE A 582 -5.20 -29.53 21.88
N VAL A 583 -5.24 -29.53 23.21
CA VAL A 583 -5.50 -28.34 24.04
C VAL A 583 -4.38 -28.17 25.07
N SER A 584 -4.09 -26.92 25.43
CA SER A 584 -3.02 -26.61 26.40
C SER A 584 -3.33 -27.18 27.79
N GLU A 585 -4.56 -27.01 28.28
CA GLU A 585 -5.08 -27.61 29.53
C GLU A 585 -6.52 -28.11 29.31
N LYS A 586 -6.86 -29.24 29.96
CA LYS A 586 -8.16 -29.91 29.79
C LYS A 586 -9.35 -28.99 30.05
N ASP A 587 -9.27 -28.15 31.06
CA ASP A 587 -10.37 -27.28 31.49
C ASP A 587 -10.24 -25.83 30.96
N SER A 588 -9.24 -25.54 30.11
CA SER A 588 -8.98 -24.20 29.61
C SER A 588 -10.13 -23.62 28.78
N TRP A 589 -10.82 -24.47 28.00
CA TRP A 589 -12.01 -24.05 27.24
C TRP A 589 -13.15 -23.59 28.16
N GLU A 590 -13.41 -24.34 29.24
CA GLU A 590 -14.49 -23.99 30.17
C GLU A 590 -14.21 -22.68 30.92
N ALA A 591 -12.94 -22.43 31.24
CA ALA A 591 -12.51 -21.23 31.92
C ALA A 591 -12.49 -19.98 31.04
N LEU A 592 -12.61 -20.15 29.72
CA LEU A 592 -12.60 -19.05 28.73
C LEU A 592 -13.91 -18.25 28.83
N SER A 593 -13.79 -16.94 29.01
CA SER A 593 -14.94 -16.02 29.10
C SER A 593 -14.61 -14.70 28.39
N PRO A 594 -15.59 -14.09 27.73
CA PRO A 594 -15.37 -12.83 27.06
C PRO A 594 -14.93 -11.75 28.05
N PRO A 595 -14.24 -10.72 27.57
CA PRO A 595 -13.94 -9.58 28.43
C PRO A 595 -15.25 -8.95 28.92
N PRO A 596 -15.29 -8.39 30.13
CA PRO A 596 -16.49 -7.67 30.58
C PRO A 596 -16.83 -6.61 29.54
N GLU A 597 -18.10 -6.50 29.22
CA GLU A 597 -18.56 -5.45 28.29
C GLU A 597 -17.86 -4.15 28.68
N LYS A 598 -17.20 -3.54 27.73
CA LYS A 598 -16.72 -2.18 27.91
C LYS A 598 -17.96 -1.38 28.21
N GLU A 599 -18.16 -1.01 29.48
CA GLU A 599 -19.10 0.06 29.76
C GLU A 599 -18.83 1.14 28.73
N SER A 600 -19.79 1.41 27.85
CA SER A 600 -19.68 2.55 26.98
C SER A 600 -19.45 3.74 27.91
N ARG A 601 -18.21 4.05 28.16
CA ARG A 601 -17.86 5.34 28.70
C ARG A 601 -18.18 6.34 27.61
N GLU A 602 -19.46 6.64 27.46
CA GLU A 602 -19.86 7.96 27.05
C GLU A 602 -19.44 8.91 28.16
N THR A 603 -18.18 8.95 28.45
CA THR A 603 -17.57 10.12 29.05
C THR A 603 -17.55 11.15 27.91
N GLU A 604 -18.64 11.93 27.84
CA GLU A 604 -18.46 13.29 27.36
C GLU A 604 -17.33 13.88 28.21
N UNK A 605 -16.21 13.68 27.99
CA UNK A 605 -15.43 14.19 28.35
C UNK A 605 -15.48 15.31 28.06
N THR A 606 -16.30 16.08 28.56
CA THR A 606 -16.25 17.49 28.64
C THR A 606 -14.86 17.87 29.15
N PHE A 607 -13.94 17.91 28.21
CA PHE A 607 -12.69 18.62 28.47
C PHE A 607 -13.08 20.11 28.59
N GLU A 608 -13.20 20.60 29.82
CA GLU A 608 -13.04 22.01 30.03
C GLU A 608 -11.59 22.36 29.62
N LEU A 609 -11.44 22.81 28.40
CA LEU A 609 -10.24 23.52 27.97
C LEU A 609 -10.16 24.75 28.86
N LYS A 610 -9.43 24.65 29.98
CA LYS A 610 -8.94 25.85 30.65
C LYS A 610 -8.23 26.68 29.60
N LYS A 611 -8.73 27.89 29.36
CA LYS A 611 -8.09 28.87 28.50
C LYS A 611 -6.61 28.92 28.87
N LEU A 612 -5.78 28.31 28.07
CA LEU A 612 -4.33 28.54 28.10
C LEU A 612 -4.16 29.98 27.64
N GLU A 613 -3.88 30.88 28.58
CA GLU A 613 -3.40 32.20 28.22
C GLU A 613 -2.09 32.01 27.47
N ALA A 614 -2.15 32.21 26.16
CA ALA A 614 -0.97 32.14 25.30
C ALA A 614 -0.04 33.31 25.66
N THR A 615 0.94 33.03 26.51
CA THR A 615 2.00 33.98 26.83
C THR A 615 3.16 33.86 25.82
N GLY A 616 2.84 33.94 24.54
CA GLY A 616 3.87 33.91 23.49
C GLY A 616 3.27 33.86 22.11
N THR A 617 3.85 34.55 21.19
CA THR A 617 3.54 34.43 19.77
C THR A 617 3.87 33.01 19.31
N LEU A 618 2.84 32.23 18.95
CA LEU A 618 3.04 30.97 18.25
C LEU A 618 3.93 31.23 17.03
N PRO A 619 4.96 30.43 16.81
CA PRO A 619 5.73 30.54 15.58
C PRO A 619 4.78 30.35 14.39
N GLU A 620 4.81 31.29 13.48
CA GLU A 620 4.01 31.22 12.25
C GLU A 620 4.45 29.96 11.48
N VAL A 621 3.65 28.91 11.59
CA VAL A 621 3.87 27.70 10.78
C VAL A 621 3.52 28.08 9.34
N LYS A 622 4.52 28.43 8.56
CA LYS A 622 4.38 28.63 7.12
C LYS A 622 4.26 27.25 6.46
N GLY A 623 3.23 26.51 6.82
CA GLY A 623 2.82 25.36 6.05
C GLY A 623 2.10 25.84 4.79
N SER A 624 2.45 25.29 3.67
CA SER A 624 1.75 25.51 2.41
C SER A 624 0.44 24.71 2.34
N TRP A 625 -0.21 24.45 3.49
CA TRP A 625 -1.54 23.83 3.47
C TRP A 625 -2.53 24.85 2.92
N ARG A 626 -2.88 24.71 1.67
CA ARG A 626 -4.01 25.44 1.09
C ARG A 626 -5.25 24.61 1.38
N PRO A 627 -6.18 25.08 2.23
CA PRO A 627 -7.46 24.42 2.31
C PRO A 627 -8.07 24.43 0.90
N ASN A 628 -8.66 23.33 0.50
CA ASN A 628 -9.38 23.27 -0.76
C ASN A 628 -10.43 24.41 -0.74
N PRO A 629 -10.30 25.42 -1.61
CA PRO A 629 -11.19 26.59 -1.57
C PRO A 629 -12.68 26.21 -1.82
N LEU A 630 -12.91 25.00 -2.31
CA LEU A 630 -14.27 24.52 -2.60
C LEU A 630 -15.01 23.96 -1.40
N SER A 631 -14.33 23.73 -0.25
CA SER A 631 -14.95 23.10 0.92
C SER A 631 -15.95 23.99 1.69
N SER A 632 -15.97 25.29 1.43
CA SER A 632 -16.84 26.28 2.13
C SER A 632 -17.64 27.20 1.19
N SER A 633 -17.59 26.96 -0.13
CA SER A 633 -18.24 27.85 -1.12
C SER A 633 -19.69 27.43 -1.42
N THR A 634 -20.55 28.40 -1.73
CA THR A 634 -21.92 28.15 -2.19
C THR A 634 -21.90 27.51 -3.60
N PRO A 635 -23.00 26.87 -4.02
CA PRO A 635 -23.11 26.34 -5.39
C PRO A 635 -22.84 27.40 -6.47
N GLU A 636 -23.28 28.63 -6.27
CA GLU A 636 -23.08 29.76 -7.21
C GLU A 636 -21.59 30.15 -7.29
N GLU A 637 -20.89 30.17 -6.14
CA GLU A 637 -19.45 30.48 -6.09
C GLU A 637 -18.64 29.38 -6.78
N ARG A 638 -19.00 28.12 -6.60
CA ARG A 638 -18.34 26.98 -7.28
C ARG A 638 -18.50 27.10 -8.79
N HIS A 639 -19.68 27.38 -9.27
CA HIS A 639 -19.96 27.54 -10.71
C HIS A 639 -19.16 28.72 -11.30
N ALA A 640 -19.05 29.84 -10.59
CA ALA A 640 -18.24 30.99 -11.01
C ALA A 640 -16.75 30.62 -11.12
N VAL A 641 -16.23 29.87 -10.15
CA VAL A 641 -14.82 29.41 -10.16
C VAL A 641 -14.60 28.43 -11.33
N GLU A 642 -15.48 27.54 -11.56
CA GLU A 642 -15.46 26.65 -12.73
C GLU A 642 -15.43 27.44 -14.04
N UNK A 643 -16.13 28.29 -14.16
CA UNK A 643 -16.21 29.03 -15.27
C UNK A 643 -15.03 29.82 -15.51
N GLY A 644 -14.42 30.31 -14.49
CA GLY A 644 -13.17 31.01 -14.65
C GLY A 644 -12.01 30.09 -15.06
N LEU A 645 -11.97 28.91 -14.49
CA LEU A 645 -10.94 27.91 -14.80
C LEU A 645 -11.02 27.42 -16.27
N ILE A 646 -12.21 27.20 -16.78
CA ILE A 646 -12.42 26.81 -18.19
C ILE A 646 -11.98 27.94 -19.12
N LEU A 647 -12.31 29.19 -18.82
CA LEU A 647 -11.86 30.35 -19.61
C LEU A 647 -10.31 30.46 -19.57
N HIS A 648 -9.71 30.23 -18.45
CA HIS A 648 -8.26 30.18 -18.33
C HIS A 648 -7.63 29.12 -19.28
N UNK A 649 -8.23 28.15 -19.27
CA UNK A 649 -7.80 27.15 -20.07
C UNK A 649 -7.85 27.43 -21.47
N ILE A 650 -8.88 27.89 -21.88
CA ILE A 650 -9.04 28.26 -23.29
C ILE A 650 -8.04 29.36 -23.68
N LEU A 651 -7.87 30.36 -22.84
CA LEU A 651 -6.94 31.49 -23.11
C LEU A 651 -5.48 31.04 -23.14
N GLU A 652 -5.10 30.00 -22.42
CA GLU A 652 -3.77 29.38 -22.44
C GLU A 652 -3.47 28.76 -23.83
N LEU A 653 -4.49 28.15 -24.46
CA LEU A 653 -4.38 27.50 -25.77
C LEU A 653 -4.37 28.49 -26.94
N VAL A 654 -4.63 29.79 -26.69
CA VAL A 654 -4.81 30.79 -27.74
C VAL A 654 -3.64 31.78 -27.73
N ASN A 655 -2.82 31.78 -28.76
CA ASN A 655 -1.80 32.84 -28.96
C ASN A 655 -2.43 34.06 -29.66
N VAL A 656 -3.23 33.80 -30.68
CA VAL A 656 -3.88 34.86 -31.51
C VAL A 656 -5.38 34.59 -31.67
N LYS A 657 -6.17 35.63 -31.89
CA LYS A 657 -7.64 35.56 -32.00
C LYS A 657 -8.16 34.49 -32.97
N SER A 658 -7.44 34.25 -34.06
CA SER A 658 -7.84 33.26 -35.08
C SER A 658 -7.82 31.82 -34.55
N GLU A 659 -7.14 31.53 -33.42
CA GLU A 659 -7.04 30.20 -32.83
C GLU A 659 -8.20 29.84 -31.89
N ILE A 660 -9.04 30.81 -31.49
CA ILE A 660 -10.16 30.59 -30.55
C ILE A 660 -11.07 29.41 -30.94
N PRO A 661 -11.48 29.27 -32.22
CA PRO A 661 -12.35 28.12 -32.57
C PRO A 661 -11.65 26.76 -32.44
N ALA A 662 -10.34 26.70 -32.58
CA ALA A 662 -9.55 25.48 -32.38
C ALA A 662 -9.42 25.18 -30.88
N ALA A 663 -9.11 26.17 -30.05
CA ALA A 663 -9.02 26.03 -28.59
C ALA A 663 -10.34 25.51 -27.99
N ILE A 664 -11.48 26.08 -28.40
CA ILE A 664 -12.80 25.59 -27.96
C ILE A 664 -13.00 24.13 -28.35
N ARG A 665 -12.60 23.72 -29.56
CA ARG A 665 -12.69 22.32 -29.99
C ARG A 665 -11.86 21.41 -29.12
N THR A 666 -10.63 21.80 -28.82
CA THR A 666 -9.73 21.04 -27.94
C THR A 666 -10.37 20.81 -26.57
N VAL A 667 -10.89 21.86 -25.94
CA VAL A 667 -11.52 21.80 -24.62
C VAL A 667 -12.80 20.93 -24.64
N ILE A 668 -13.55 20.91 -25.77
CA ILE A 668 -14.68 19.99 -25.97
C ILE A 668 -14.18 18.53 -26.11
N GLU A 669 -13.12 18.32 -26.90
CA GLU A 669 -12.54 16.99 -27.13
C GLU A 669 -11.94 16.41 -25.85
N GLU A 670 -11.42 17.26 -24.97
CA GLU A 670 -10.91 16.91 -23.64
C GLU A 670 -12.05 16.70 -22.62
N GLY A 671 -13.28 16.97 -22.98
CA GLY A 671 -14.45 16.75 -22.12
C GLY A 671 -14.63 17.79 -21.00
N MET A 672 -13.95 18.92 -21.09
CA MET A 672 -14.07 19.99 -20.09
C MET A 672 -15.37 20.79 -20.24
N ILE A 673 -15.89 20.87 -21.47
CA ILE A 673 -17.17 21.53 -21.76
C ILE A 673 -18.03 20.65 -22.69
N GLY A 674 -19.33 20.78 -22.58
CA GLY A 674 -20.29 20.07 -23.42
C GLY A 674 -20.31 20.65 -24.84
N ARG A 675 -20.63 19.82 -25.84
CA ARG A 675 -20.82 20.26 -27.24
C ARG A 675 -21.93 21.29 -27.39
N ASP A 676 -22.94 21.20 -26.55
CA ASP A 676 -24.08 22.10 -26.48
C ASP A 676 -23.69 23.47 -25.87
N GLU A 677 -22.61 23.55 -25.10
CA GLU A 677 -22.11 24.77 -24.50
C GLU A 677 -21.19 25.58 -25.42
N LYS A 678 -20.85 25.08 -26.58
CA LYS A 678 -19.92 25.67 -27.55
C LYS A 678 -20.23 27.15 -27.86
N GLU A 679 -21.48 27.49 -28.15
CA GLU A 679 -21.86 28.86 -28.48
C GLU A 679 -21.83 29.76 -27.24
N HIS A 680 -22.18 29.25 -26.09
CA HIS A 680 -22.04 29.96 -24.81
C HIS A 680 -20.59 30.36 -24.54
N TRP A 681 -19.66 29.42 -24.68
CA TRP A 681 -18.22 29.69 -24.46
C TRP A 681 -17.66 30.64 -25.51
N LYS A 682 -18.08 30.54 -26.75
CA LYS A 682 -17.71 31.45 -27.83
C LYS A 682 -18.15 32.88 -27.52
N GLU A 683 -19.39 33.08 -27.04
CA GLU A 683 -19.92 34.38 -26.61
C GLU A 683 -19.10 34.94 -25.42
N ARG A 684 -18.78 34.10 -24.45
CA ARG A 684 -18.02 34.50 -23.26
C ARG A 684 -16.58 34.90 -23.62
N ILE A 685 -15.94 34.17 -24.52
CA ILE A 685 -14.59 34.52 -25.01
C ILE A 685 -14.63 35.82 -25.81
N ASN A 686 -15.64 35.98 -26.67
CA ASN A 686 -15.82 37.25 -27.41
C ASN A 686 -16.04 38.45 -26.46
N ALA A 687 -16.80 38.23 -25.38
CA ALA A 687 -16.98 39.26 -24.35
C ALA A 687 -15.64 39.63 -23.67
N ALA A 688 -14.81 38.61 -23.33
CA ALA A 688 -13.48 38.79 -22.77
C ALA A 688 -12.59 39.58 -23.73
N MET A 689 -12.60 39.22 -25.03
CA MET A 689 -11.83 39.84 -26.09
C MET A 689 -12.32 41.26 -26.43
N GLY A 690 -13.51 41.64 -25.99
CA GLY A 690 -14.07 42.97 -26.16
C GLY A 690 -13.59 43.95 -25.08
N LEU A 691 -12.90 43.49 -24.04
CA LEU A 691 -12.39 44.32 -22.95
C LEU A 691 -11.09 45.02 -23.38
N ASP A 692 -10.96 46.25 -22.98
CA ASP A 692 -9.71 47.03 -23.13
C ASP A 692 -8.82 46.75 -21.89
N PRO A 693 -7.54 46.36 -22.04
CA PRO A 693 -6.75 46.11 -23.26
C PRO A 693 -6.66 44.66 -23.71
N VAL A 694 -7.56 43.76 -23.28
CA VAL A 694 -7.46 42.32 -23.54
C VAL A 694 -7.29 42.03 -25.06
N SER A 695 -8.03 42.78 -25.91
CA SER A 695 -7.97 42.57 -27.37
C SER A 695 -6.57 42.76 -27.95
N GLU A 696 -5.77 43.67 -27.33
CA GLU A 696 -4.42 43.98 -27.77
C GLU A 696 -3.45 42.84 -27.48
N TRP A 697 -3.67 42.10 -26.40
CA TRP A 697 -2.80 40.99 -25.95
C TRP A 697 -2.83 39.77 -26.91
N PHE A 698 -3.80 39.75 -27.83
CA PHE A 698 -4.01 38.63 -28.78
C PHE A 698 -3.83 39.10 -30.24
N ASP A 699 -3.06 40.14 -30.48
CA ASP A 699 -2.76 40.66 -31.80
C ASP A 699 -1.74 39.75 -32.52
N GLU A 700 -1.95 39.48 -33.79
CA GLU A 700 -1.14 38.59 -34.63
C GLU A 700 0.30 39.06 -34.86
N THR A 701 0.61 40.33 -34.56
CA THR A 701 1.95 40.93 -34.77
C THR A 701 2.86 40.74 -33.54
N LEU A 702 2.34 40.31 -32.42
CA LEU A 702 3.06 40.23 -31.14
C LEU A 702 3.65 38.82 -30.90
N GLU A 703 4.80 38.77 -30.24
CA GLU A 703 5.36 37.51 -29.74
C GLU A 703 4.70 37.18 -28.41
N VAL A 704 4.14 35.96 -28.30
CA VAL A 704 3.38 35.55 -27.14
C VAL A 704 4.03 34.31 -26.50
N MET A 705 4.14 34.34 -25.17
CA MET A 705 4.63 33.21 -24.36
C MET A 705 3.58 32.88 -23.29
N ASN A 706 2.86 31.77 -23.48
CA ASN A 706 1.92 31.27 -22.48
C ASN A 706 2.63 30.24 -21.57
N GLU A 707 2.43 30.33 -20.27
CA GLU A 707 2.94 29.40 -19.25
C GLU A 707 4.46 29.13 -19.37
N ARG A 708 5.23 30.14 -19.74
CA ARG A 708 6.71 30.05 -19.90
C ARG A 708 7.45 30.52 -18.65
N ASP A 709 8.47 29.74 -18.29
CA ASP A 709 9.32 30.04 -17.12
C ASP A 709 10.24 31.26 -17.37
N ILE A 710 10.20 32.19 -16.45
CA ILE A 710 11.19 33.26 -16.33
C ILE A 710 12.24 32.80 -15.32
N LEU A 711 13.48 32.63 -15.79
CA LEU A 711 14.62 32.25 -14.94
C LEU A 711 15.48 33.49 -14.66
N ILE A 712 15.70 33.78 -13.39
CA ILE A 712 16.56 34.94 -13.00
C ILE A 712 17.82 34.46 -12.29
N PRO A 713 18.91 35.25 -12.33
CA PRO A 713 20.14 34.91 -11.63
C PRO A 713 19.88 34.64 -10.14
N GLY A 714 20.48 33.55 -9.63
CA GLY A 714 20.22 33.06 -8.27
C GLY A 714 19.24 31.87 -8.20
N GLY A 715 18.81 31.33 -9.38
CA GLY A 715 18.05 30.09 -9.49
C GLY A 715 16.56 30.21 -9.18
N LYS A 716 16.04 31.41 -9.03
CA LYS A 716 14.59 31.61 -8.84
C LYS A 716 13.87 31.48 -10.17
N ARG A 717 12.71 30.85 -10.16
CA ARG A 717 11.85 30.56 -11.30
C ARG A 717 10.48 31.18 -11.06
N TYR A 718 9.94 31.83 -12.06
CA TYR A 718 8.59 32.40 -12.04
C TYR A 718 7.86 31.99 -13.32
N ARG A 719 6.56 31.75 -13.22
CA ARG A 719 5.74 31.29 -14.35
C ARG A 719 4.47 32.12 -14.44
N PRO A 720 4.50 33.21 -15.23
CA PRO A 720 3.28 33.95 -15.53
C PRO A 720 2.40 33.19 -16.53
N ASP A 721 1.09 33.43 -16.47
CA ASP A 721 0.13 32.77 -17.37
C ASP A 721 0.36 33.20 -18.83
N ARG A 722 0.65 34.50 -19.04
CA ARG A 722 0.90 35.03 -20.39
C ARG A 722 1.90 36.20 -20.34
N VAL A 723 2.84 36.18 -21.28
CA VAL A 723 3.73 37.33 -21.55
C VAL A 723 3.62 37.67 -23.02
N VAL A 724 3.40 38.95 -23.29
CA VAL A 724 3.30 39.50 -24.65
C VAL A 724 4.46 40.48 -24.87
N ILE A 725 5.17 40.28 -25.96
CA ILE A 725 6.39 41.05 -26.26
C ILE A 725 6.22 41.83 -27.59
N ASP A 726 6.51 43.10 -27.53
CA ASP A 726 6.63 44.01 -28.69
C ASP A 726 7.98 44.72 -28.59
N ASN A 727 8.99 44.21 -29.29
CA ASN A 727 10.35 44.73 -29.30
C ASN A 727 10.96 44.85 -27.87
N GLN A 728 11.06 46.05 -27.31
CA GLN A 728 11.60 46.31 -25.96
C GLN A 728 10.51 46.44 -24.88
N LYS A 729 9.26 46.35 -25.27
CA LYS A 729 8.10 46.37 -24.36
C LYS A 729 7.63 44.94 -24.07
N ALA A 730 7.39 44.66 -22.79
CA ALA A 730 6.81 43.38 -22.36
C ALA A 730 5.57 43.63 -21.48
N VAL A 731 4.49 42.91 -21.74
CA VAL A 731 3.26 42.97 -20.96
C VAL A 731 3.09 41.59 -20.30
N VAL A 732 3.09 41.53 -18.97
CA VAL A 732 2.83 40.28 -18.23
C VAL A 732 1.40 40.28 -17.71
N ILE A 733 0.70 39.23 -18.00
CA ILE A 733 -0.70 39.03 -17.62
C ILE A 733 -0.80 37.78 -16.77
N ASP A 734 -1.53 37.87 -15.68
CA ASP A 734 -1.79 36.71 -14.79
C ASP A 734 -3.31 36.60 -14.60
N TYR A 735 -3.86 35.45 -14.93
CA TYR A 735 -5.30 35.16 -14.86
C TYR A 735 -5.70 34.78 -13.45
N LYS A 736 -6.80 35.33 -12.97
CA LYS A 736 -7.30 35.05 -11.61
C LYS A 736 -8.77 34.69 -11.64
N THR A 737 -9.17 33.83 -10.70
CA THR A 737 -10.58 33.53 -10.40
C THR A 737 -10.91 34.04 -9.01
N GLY A 738 -12.16 34.44 -8.80
CA GLY A 738 -12.61 34.94 -7.51
C GLY A 738 -12.32 36.41 -7.25
N SER A 739 -12.41 36.83 -5.99
CA SER A 739 -12.31 38.23 -5.58
C SER A 739 -10.87 38.79 -5.60
N GLU A 740 -10.75 40.10 -5.79
CA GLU A 740 -9.48 40.79 -5.77
C GLU A 740 -8.78 40.66 -4.41
N HIS A 741 -7.50 40.34 -4.43
CA HIS A 741 -6.68 40.18 -3.22
C HIS A 741 -5.30 40.89 -3.37
N PRO A 742 -4.80 41.52 -2.29
CA PRO A 742 -3.52 42.24 -2.35
C PRO A 742 -2.31 41.39 -2.77
N SER A 743 -2.34 40.07 -2.51
CA SER A 743 -1.25 39.17 -2.91
C SER A 743 -1.11 39.06 -4.44
N HIS A 744 -2.18 39.26 -5.20
CA HIS A 744 -2.17 39.22 -6.67
C HIS A 744 -1.28 40.35 -7.23
N ASN A 745 -1.36 41.55 -6.63
CA ASN A 745 -0.51 42.68 -7.02
C ASN A 745 0.98 42.34 -6.84
N LYS A 746 1.34 41.77 -5.69
CA LYS A 746 2.72 41.40 -5.34
C LYS A 746 3.28 40.34 -6.31
N GLN A 747 2.45 39.47 -6.81
CA GLN A 747 2.84 38.46 -7.82
C GLN A 747 3.22 39.16 -9.13
N ILE A 748 2.37 40.06 -9.62
CA ILE A 748 2.60 40.81 -10.85
C ILE A 748 3.86 41.69 -10.72
N GLU A 749 4.04 42.42 -9.58
CA GLU A 749 5.24 43.20 -9.31
C GLU A 749 6.52 42.35 -9.37
N THR A 750 6.43 41.11 -8.93
CA THR A 750 7.56 40.17 -8.99
C THR A 750 7.89 39.79 -10.44
N TYR A 751 6.87 39.50 -11.24
CA TYR A 751 7.02 39.17 -12.65
C TYR A 751 7.57 40.33 -13.48
N THR A 752 7.05 41.54 -13.26
CA THR A 752 7.53 42.75 -13.98
C THR A 752 8.99 43.06 -13.64
N LYS A 753 9.41 42.91 -12.38
CA LYS A 753 10.82 43.04 -11.98
C LYS A 753 11.71 42.01 -12.66
N ALA A 754 11.23 40.75 -12.78
CA ALA A 754 11.99 39.70 -13.44
C ALA A 754 12.19 40.00 -14.93
N LEU A 755 11.16 40.47 -15.64
CA LEU A 755 11.24 40.85 -17.05
C LEU A 755 12.17 42.07 -17.25
N SER A 756 12.12 43.07 -16.35
CA SER A 756 13.05 44.19 -16.38
C SER A 756 14.51 43.76 -16.22
N GLN A 757 14.77 42.75 -15.36
CA GLN A 757 16.11 42.17 -15.20
C GLN A 757 16.59 41.41 -16.44
N MET A 758 15.66 40.92 -17.28
CA MET A 758 15.98 40.27 -18.56
C MET A 758 16.31 41.27 -19.67
N GLY A 759 16.11 42.61 -19.42
CA GLY A 759 16.50 43.66 -20.33
C GLY A 759 15.37 44.39 -21.05
N TYR A 760 14.12 44.10 -20.73
CA TYR A 760 12.97 44.82 -21.28
C TYR A 760 12.91 46.20 -20.62
N THR A 761 12.82 47.26 -21.43
CA THR A 761 12.88 48.66 -20.95
C THR A 761 11.51 49.19 -20.54
N GLU A 762 10.44 48.69 -21.14
CA GLU A 762 9.06 49.03 -20.76
C GLU A 762 8.33 47.76 -20.37
N VAL A 763 7.95 47.63 -19.09
CA VAL A 763 7.26 46.44 -18.59
C VAL A 763 5.95 46.85 -17.92
N GLU A 764 4.84 46.30 -18.44
CA GLU A 764 3.52 46.49 -17.87
C GLU A 764 3.05 45.19 -17.19
N GLY A 765 2.30 45.33 -16.11
CA GLY A 765 1.77 44.17 -15.37
C GLY A 765 0.25 44.25 -15.15
N TRP A 766 -0.46 43.25 -15.58
CA TRP A 766 -1.90 43.22 -15.57
C TRP A 766 -2.45 41.96 -14.88
N LEU A 767 -3.57 42.15 -14.17
CA LEU A 767 -4.40 41.05 -13.64
C LEU A 767 -5.67 40.97 -14.49
N PHE A 768 -6.05 39.75 -14.88
CA PHE A 768 -7.32 39.53 -15.57
C PHE A 768 -8.18 38.54 -14.76
N TYR A 769 -9.25 39.02 -14.19
CA TYR A 769 -10.23 38.23 -13.42
C TYR A 769 -11.23 37.58 -14.40
N THR A 770 -11.03 36.31 -14.69
CA THR A 770 -11.72 35.57 -15.77
C THR A 770 -13.17 35.24 -15.44
N ASP A 771 -13.51 35.14 -14.18
CA ASP A 771 -14.88 34.86 -13.73
C ASP A 771 -15.82 36.07 -13.86
N ILE A 772 -15.29 37.26 -13.55
CA ILE A 772 -16.04 38.53 -13.57
C ILE A 772 -15.71 39.42 -14.79
N LEU A 773 -14.86 38.94 -15.69
CA LEU A 773 -14.40 39.62 -16.90
C LEU A 773 -13.91 41.06 -16.62
N LYS A 774 -12.95 41.21 -15.70
CA LYS A 774 -12.42 42.48 -15.28
C LYS A 774 -10.89 42.51 -15.38
N THR A 775 -10.36 43.57 -16.00
CA THR A 775 -8.90 43.82 -16.07
C THR A 775 -8.49 44.85 -15.02
N ARG A 776 -7.26 44.75 -14.57
CA ARG A 776 -6.67 45.70 -13.65
C ARG A 776 -5.16 45.84 -13.90
N ARG A 777 -4.71 47.04 -14.21
CA ARG A 777 -3.26 47.36 -14.32
C ARG A 777 -2.66 47.48 -12.91
N VAL A 778 -1.54 46.85 -12.70
CA VAL A 778 -0.78 46.85 -11.41
C VAL A 778 0.49 47.66 -11.54
N VAL A 779 1.19 47.53 -12.68
CA VAL A 779 2.46 48.25 -12.96
C VAL A 779 2.35 48.91 -14.32
#